data_e1052c4cbb77f71c68e0b9645d66b140
#
_entry.id   e1052c4cbb77f71c68e0b9645d66b140
#
_cell.length_a   1.000
_cell.length_b   1.000
_cell.length_c   1.000
_cell.angle_alpha   90.00
_cell.angle_beta   90.00
_cell.angle_gamma   90.00
#
_symmetry.space_group_name_H-M   'P 1'
#
loop_
_entity.id
_entity.type
_entity.pdbx_description
1 polymer ?
#
loop_
_entity_poly.entity_id
_entity_poly.type
_entity_poly.pdbx_seq_one_letter_code
_entity_poly.pdbx_strand_id
1 'polypeptide(L)'
;MKILMATMGLDIGGAETHIVELSKHLKKLGHDLVIVSNHGVYVEEITKAGIRHYQAPLHQRSVGAMRASRTILRDVIRKEKPDIVHAHARIPGFLCGTLQKELGFSFVTTCHGVYRVNGVLKLLSDWGDRTLAVSEDVRDYLEQQYHIPRGQIGLTINGIDTDKFSPETSPERIRAEFGLGSELVIGHVSRLDQASSLAARQLIELAPRLDEAMPGVRVLIVGGGDVYDELRARAEEINRQLGRACLILTGPRTDINELVAACHIFVGVSRAALEAMSTEKPVILSGAQGHTGLFTPELLSKAMDTNFCCRTDAQATEDVLLQDIMTAAHLSAEEQRELGAYGRQVIFDHYSVQRMAQDSLDMYAQVVKGKYRITVSGYYGFANAGDEAILQTICKSLQESGEQIDLTILTNNVRETEQSYGIKARNRFRALSVIKAVKDCDALLLGGGSLLQDRTSTRSILYYLSMIHCAKMMGKRVILYANGIGPVEKSRNRKRVKRAIDRVDLVTLRDRASAEELREMGVTNPNIHVTADPVFCLDPAPDEISISLLEKAGLDANSSFVAVSVRKWPGSERFFKEMAAFCDYLRRTYNMEVLFLLMQPDKDREATQKVRDAMEEPSYVLDVPCSALELMGVLGKAKLCLAMRLHALIFAARMAVPVLGLVYDPKVENYLCELEMPSAGDVSDFNREFAICKADELMADYDAYVARMREKSRELSVAAEQNEKLLLNLLEESC
;
A
#
# COMPACT_ATOMS: atom_id res chain seq x y z
N MET A 1 -11.29 5.69 -6.31
CA MET A 1 -12.16 4.50 -6.09
C MET A 1 -13.60 4.93 -5.92
N LYS A 2 -14.53 4.07 -6.32
CA LYS A 2 -15.95 4.20 -5.99
C LYS A 2 -16.29 3.31 -4.79
N ILE A 3 -16.76 3.90 -3.70
CA ILE A 3 -17.01 3.22 -2.44
C ILE A 3 -18.49 3.29 -2.11
N LEU A 4 -19.12 2.12 -1.87
CA LEU A 4 -20.48 2.03 -1.41
C LEU A 4 -20.50 1.68 0.08
N MET A 5 -21.04 2.56 0.92
CA MET A 5 -21.24 2.30 2.34
C MET A 5 -22.67 1.85 2.62
N ALA A 6 -22.83 0.77 3.37
CA ALA A 6 -24.13 0.24 3.77
C ALA A 6 -24.27 0.30 5.29
N THR A 7 -25.30 1.02 5.78
CA THR A 7 -25.56 1.18 7.22
C THR A 7 -27.05 1.10 7.54
N MET A 8 -27.39 0.90 8.82
CA MET A 8 -28.78 0.75 9.24
C MET A 8 -29.59 2.04 9.08
N GLY A 9 -29.04 3.18 9.46
CA GLY A 9 -29.65 4.50 9.40
C GLY A 9 -28.61 5.60 9.44
N LEU A 10 -29.04 6.87 9.36
CA LEU A 10 -28.21 8.08 9.47
C LEU A 10 -28.80 9.07 10.48
N ASP A 11 -29.28 8.55 11.62
CA ASP A 11 -29.75 9.34 12.74
C ASP A 11 -28.59 9.73 13.69
N ILE A 12 -28.87 10.42 14.78
CA ILE A 12 -27.86 10.84 15.74
C ILE A 12 -27.32 9.63 16.50
N GLY A 13 -26.04 9.31 16.29
CA GLY A 13 -25.34 8.21 16.96
C GLY A 13 -23.86 8.16 16.61
N GLY A 14 -23.05 7.51 17.46
CA GLY A 14 -21.60 7.45 17.26
C GLY A 14 -21.16 6.72 15.99
N ALA A 15 -21.83 5.63 15.63
CA ALA A 15 -21.55 4.90 14.40
C ALA A 15 -21.99 5.69 13.14
N GLU A 16 -23.13 6.34 13.21
CA GLU A 16 -23.67 7.18 12.15
C GLU A 16 -22.77 8.38 11.88
N THR A 17 -22.33 9.07 12.94
CA THR A 17 -21.37 10.18 12.83
C THR A 17 -20.03 9.71 12.26
N HIS A 18 -19.52 8.53 12.67
CA HIS A 18 -18.32 7.92 12.10
C HIS A 18 -18.46 7.77 10.56
N ILE A 19 -19.58 7.23 10.09
CA ILE A 19 -19.83 6.99 8.67
C ILE A 19 -19.90 8.31 7.90
N VAL A 20 -20.61 9.30 8.44
CA VAL A 20 -20.77 10.63 7.82
C VAL A 20 -19.42 11.34 7.67
N GLU A 21 -18.63 11.40 8.75
CA GLU A 21 -17.32 12.08 8.71
C GLU A 21 -16.32 11.33 7.84
N LEU A 22 -16.27 9.98 7.92
CA LEU A 22 -15.45 9.17 7.02
C LEU A 22 -15.81 9.41 5.55
N SER A 23 -17.12 9.38 5.23
CA SER A 23 -17.61 9.57 3.85
C SER A 23 -17.26 10.96 3.30
N LYS A 24 -17.46 12.00 4.11
CA LYS A 24 -17.13 13.38 3.73
C LYS A 24 -15.63 13.55 3.49
N HIS A 25 -14.81 12.96 4.36
CA HIS A 25 -13.36 13.06 4.21
C HIS A 25 -12.84 12.28 3.00
N LEU A 26 -13.30 11.04 2.77
CA LEU A 26 -12.97 10.28 1.57
C LEU A 26 -13.42 11.01 0.29
N LYS A 27 -14.56 11.72 0.32
CA LYS A 27 -15.03 12.56 -0.78
C LYS A 27 -14.07 13.73 -1.05
N LYS A 28 -13.58 14.41 0.01
CA LYS A 28 -12.56 15.48 -0.10
C LYS A 28 -11.26 14.94 -0.72
N LEU A 29 -10.89 13.67 -0.47
CA LEU A 29 -9.73 13.00 -1.06
C LEU A 29 -9.96 12.55 -2.52
N GLY A 30 -11.11 12.89 -3.14
CA GLY A 30 -11.40 12.61 -4.54
C GLY A 30 -12.03 11.24 -4.82
N HIS A 31 -12.45 10.49 -3.79
CA HIS A 31 -13.17 9.23 -3.98
C HIS A 31 -14.66 9.47 -4.31
N ASP A 32 -15.28 8.56 -5.04
CA ASP A 32 -16.72 8.60 -5.36
C ASP A 32 -17.50 7.79 -4.33
N LEU A 33 -18.40 8.45 -3.59
CA LEU A 33 -19.11 7.89 -2.45
C LEU A 33 -20.61 7.68 -2.74
N VAL A 34 -21.10 6.50 -2.33
CA VAL A 34 -22.50 6.13 -2.35
C VAL A 34 -22.88 5.55 -1.00
N ILE A 35 -23.98 6.00 -0.40
CA ILE A 35 -24.47 5.47 0.87
C ILE A 35 -25.85 4.83 0.67
N VAL A 36 -26.01 3.61 1.20
CA VAL A 36 -27.31 2.91 1.27
C VAL A 36 -27.68 2.75 2.74
N SER A 37 -28.77 3.38 3.15
CA SER A 37 -29.28 3.30 4.54
C SER A 37 -30.77 3.54 4.59
N ASN A 38 -31.37 3.42 5.80
CA ASN A 38 -32.64 4.06 6.06
C ASN A 38 -32.47 5.60 6.02
N HIS A 39 -33.56 6.33 6.14
CA HIS A 39 -33.49 7.79 6.27
C HIS A 39 -32.82 8.19 7.60
N GLY A 40 -32.53 9.45 7.83
CA GLY A 40 -31.99 10.01 9.06
C GLY A 40 -31.61 11.48 8.90
N VAL A 41 -31.33 12.16 10.02
CA VAL A 41 -31.03 13.60 10.07
C VAL A 41 -29.79 14.00 9.25
N TYR A 42 -28.83 13.09 9.07
CA TYR A 42 -27.59 13.36 8.31
C TYR A 42 -27.70 13.19 6.80
N VAL A 43 -28.85 12.73 6.27
CA VAL A 43 -29.06 12.55 4.81
C VAL A 43 -28.88 13.86 4.05
N GLU A 44 -29.39 14.96 4.59
CA GLU A 44 -29.23 16.29 3.97
C GLU A 44 -27.77 16.73 3.94
N GLU A 45 -27.03 16.49 5.03
CA GLU A 45 -25.60 16.85 5.15
C GLU A 45 -24.74 16.11 4.13
N ILE A 46 -24.87 14.79 4.02
CA ILE A 46 -24.11 14.00 3.04
C ILE A 46 -24.48 14.35 1.60
N THR A 47 -25.74 14.67 1.33
CA THR A 47 -26.21 15.05 -0.01
C THR A 47 -25.62 16.42 -0.42
N LYS A 48 -25.59 17.40 0.50
CA LYS A 48 -24.89 18.68 0.29
C LYS A 48 -23.40 18.51 0.03
N ALA A 49 -22.76 17.50 0.62
CA ALA A 49 -21.38 17.14 0.36
C ALA A 49 -21.17 16.40 -1.00
N GLY A 50 -22.21 16.23 -1.79
CA GLY A 50 -22.15 15.56 -3.10
C GLY A 50 -22.04 14.03 -3.02
N ILE A 51 -22.51 13.43 -1.94
CA ILE A 51 -22.56 11.98 -1.72
C ILE A 51 -23.96 11.49 -2.09
N ARG A 52 -24.03 10.45 -2.95
CA ARG A 52 -25.33 9.88 -3.36
C ARG A 52 -25.89 8.99 -2.27
N HIS A 53 -27.19 9.16 -1.97
CA HIS A 53 -27.89 8.35 -1.00
C HIS A 53 -29.02 7.53 -1.65
N TYR A 54 -29.12 6.25 -1.28
CA TYR A 54 -30.21 5.35 -1.65
C TYR A 54 -30.89 4.83 -0.40
N GLN A 55 -32.22 4.98 -0.35
CA GLN A 55 -32.99 4.53 0.82
C GLN A 55 -33.27 3.04 0.78
N ALA A 56 -33.01 2.32 1.88
CA ALA A 56 -33.32 0.92 2.09
C ALA A 56 -33.64 0.64 3.56
N PRO A 57 -34.62 -0.25 3.89
CA PRO A 57 -35.04 -0.51 5.26
C PRO A 57 -34.07 -1.42 6.04
N LEU A 58 -32.76 -1.07 6.03
CA LEU A 58 -31.66 -1.84 6.63
C LEU A 58 -31.69 -1.94 8.16
N HIS A 59 -32.52 -1.13 8.82
CA HIS A 59 -32.73 -1.16 10.28
C HIS A 59 -33.71 -2.24 10.73
N GLN A 60 -34.54 -2.75 9.79
CA GLN A 60 -35.61 -3.69 10.11
C GLN A 60 -35.16 -5.16 10.00
N ARG A 61 -35.64 -5.99 10.94
CA ARG A 61 -35.27 -7.41 11.06
C ARG A 61 -36.29 -8.38 10.49
N SER A 62 -37.43 -7.89 10.00
CA SER A 62 -38.44 -8.74 9.39
C SER A 62 -37.94 -9.36 8.08
N VAL A 63 -38.38 -10.58 7.77
CA VAL A 63 -37.96 -11.30 6.55
C VAL A 63 -38.31 -10.49 5.29
N GLY A 64 -39.49 -9.83 5.28
CA GLY A 64 -39.90 -8.97 4.18
C GLY A 64 -38.96 -7.77 3.97
N ALA A 65 -38.61 -7.05 5.05
CA ALA A 65 -37.69 -5.92 5.00
C ALA A 65 -36.26 -6.34 4.59
N MET A 66 -35.77 -7.48 5.06
CA MET A 66 -34.47 -8.02 4.67
C MET A 66 -34.43 -8.40 3.17
N ARG A 67 -35.51 -8.98 2.64
CA ARG A 67 -35.63 -9.28 1.19
C ARG A 67 -35.67 -7.99 0.37
N ALA A 68 -36.46 -7.00 0.78
CA ALA A 68 -36.51 -5.69 0.13
C ALA A 68 -35.12 -5.00 0.13
N SER A 69 -34.48 -4.95 1.30
CA SER A 69 -33.11 -4.37 1.44
C SER A 69 -32.08 -5.07 0.56
N ARG A 70 -32.13 -6.42 0.50
CA ARG A 70 -31.23 -7.20 -0.35
C ARG A 70 -31.44 -6.89 -1.85
N THR A 71 -32.70 -6.72 -2.27
CA THR A 71 -33.02 -6.36 -3.65
C THR A 71 -32.50 -4.96 -4.00
N ILE A 72 -32.76 -3.97 -3.13
CA ILE A 72 -32.29 -2.60 -3.32
C ILE A 72 -30.76 -2.56 -3.37
N LEU A 73 -30.08 -3.21 -2.43
CA LEU A 73 -28.59 -3.31 -2.41
C LEU A 73 -28.06 -3.92 -3.71
N ARG A 74 -28.66 -5.02 -4.19
CA ARG A 74 -28.27 -5.65 -5.45
C ARG A 74 -28.37 -4.68 -6.64
N ASP A 75 -29.50 -3.98 -6.74
CA ASP A 75 -29.76 -3.07 -7.84
C ASP A 75 -28.83 -1.86 -7.80
N VAL A 76 -28.56 -1.31 -6.61
CA VAL A 76 -27.61 -0.22 -6.42
C VAL A 76 -26.17 -0.66 -6.74
N ILE A 77 -25.74 -1.84 -6.25
CA ILE A 77 -24.39 -2.37 -6.53
C ILE A 77 -24.21 -2.59 -8.04
N ARG A 78 -25.21 -3.15 -8.73
CA ARG A 78 -25.17 -3.34 -10.20
C ARG A 78 -25.13 -2.02 -10.97
N LYS A 79 -25.88 -1.02 -10.52
CA LYS A 79 -25.94 0.31 -11.13
C LYS A 79 -24.65 1.08 -10.91
N GLU A 80 -24.18 1.14 -9.68
CA GLU A 80 -23.04 1.95 -9.28
C GLU A 80 -21.69 1.30 -9.55
N LYS A 81 -21.63 -0.02 -9.61
CA LYS A 81 -20.41 -0.83 -9.81
C LYS A 81 -19.27 -0.36 -8.89
N PRO A 82 -19.45 -0.39 -7.56
CA PRO A 82 -18.43 0.08 -6.63
C PRO A 82 -17.20 -0.82 -6.66
N ASP A 83 -16.02 -0.23 -6.47
CA ASP A 83 -14.76 -0.95 -6.26
C ASP A 83 -14.76 -1.64 -4.90
N ILE A 84 -15.37 -0.98 -3.89
CA ILE A 84 -15.51 -1.46 -2.52
C ILE A 84 -16.98 -1.36 -2.07
N VAL A 85 -17.48 -2.40 -1.42
CA VAL A 85 -18.66 -2.33 -0.57
C VAL A 85 -18.19 -2.38 0.88
N HIS A 86 -18.53 -1.36 1.67
CA HIS A 86 -18.17 -1.26 3.08
C HIS A 86 -19.45 -1.25 3.93
N ALA A 87 -19.65 -2.29 4.74
CA ALA A 87 -20.83 -2.38 5.59
C ALA A 87 -20.50 -2.04 7.06
N HIS A 88 -21.38 -1.24 7.65
CA HIS A 88 -21.31 -0.84 9.04
C HIS A 88 -22.53 -1.44 9.79
N ALA A 89 -22.31 -2.33 10.70
CA ALA A 89 -23.27 -3.13 11.44
C ALA A 89 -23.67 -4.48 10.80
N ARG A 90 -24.18 -5.39 11.68
CA ARG A 90 -24.40 -6.81 11.33
C ARG A 90 -25.40 -7.06 10.22
N ILE A 91 -26.54 -6.35 10.19
CA ILE A 91 -27.58 -6.59 9.16
C ILE A 91 -27.08 -6.18 7.78
N PRO A 92 -26.56 -4.95 7.57
CA PRO A 92 -25.91 -4.60 6.31
C PRO A 92 -24.79 -5.56 5.94
N GLY A 93 -23.93 -5.94 6.90
CA GLY A 93 -22.83 -6.90 6.70
C GLY A 93 -23.34 -8.24 6.17
N PHE A 94 -24.32 -8.85 6.81
CA PHE A 94 -24.92 -10.11 6.39
C PHE A 94 -25.53 -10.02 4.97
N LEU A 95 -26.30 -8.97 4.68
CA LEU A 95 -26.93 -8.79 3.37
C LEU A 95 -25.89 -8.59 2.27
N CYS A 96 -24.87 -7.76 2.50
CA CYS A 96 -23.77 -7.56 1.57
C CYS A 96 -22.97 -8.86 1.35
N GLY A 97 -22.68 -9.63 2.40
CA GLY A 97 -22.00 -10.92 2.28
C GLY A 97 -22.76 -11.94 1.44
N THR A 98 -24.11 -11.97 1.53
CA THR A 98 -24.92 -12.82 0.64
C THR A 98 -24.86 -12.38 -0.83
N LEU A 99 -24.72 -11.08 -1.09
CA LEU A 99 -24.60 -10.50 -2.42
C LEU A 99 -23.19 -10.60 -2.99
N GLN A 100 -22.16 -10.58 -2.15
CA GLN A 100 -20.77 -10.75 -2.58
C GLN A 100 -20.56 -12.06 -3.35
N LYS A 101 -21.16 -13.14 -2.88
CA LYS A 101 -21.09 -14.46 -3.54
C LYS A 101 -21.78 -14.45 -4.93
N GLU A 102 -22.78 -13.60 -5.10
CA GLU A 102 -23.51 -13.43 -6.37
C GLU A 102 -22.82 -12.47 -7.33
N LEU A 103 -22.29 -11.35 -6.83
CA LEU A 103 -21.83 -10.21 -7.63
C LEU A 103 -20.30 -10.06 -7.70
N GLY A 104 -19.56 -10.66 -6.78
CA GLY A 104 -18.10 -10.75 -6.82
C GLY A 104 -17.32 -9.49 -6.46
N PHE A 105 -17.91 -8.52 -5.76
CA PHE A 105 -17.26 -7.28 -5.34
C PHE A 105 -16.33 -7.49 -4.13
N SER A 106 -15.40 -6.55 -3.92
CA SER A 106 -14.55 -6.49 -2.72
C SER A 106 -15.34 -5.97 -1.53
N PHE A 107 -15.23 -6.64 -0.38
CA PHE A 107 -16.12 -6.41 0.74
C PHE A 107 -15.36 -6.20 2.07
N VAL A 108 -15.59 -5.06 2.70
CA VAL A 108 -15.05 -4.69 4.02
C VAL A 108 -16.19 -4.42 4.98
N THR A 109 -15.95 -4.66 6.27
CA THR A 109 -16.90 -4.28 7.32
C THR A 109 -16.22 -3.47 8.41
N THR A 110 -16.99 -2.65 9.16
CA THR A 110 -16.53 -2.04 10.41
C THR A 110 -17.41 -2.49 11.57
N CYS A 111 -16.77 -2.97 12.62
CA CYS A 111 -17.41 -3.31 13.89
C CYS A 111 -17.29 -2.13 14.87
N HIS A 112 -18.43 -1.54 15.22
CA HIS A 112 -18.51 -0.34 16.07
C HIS A 112 -18.65 -0.62 17.57
N GLY A 113 -18.66 -1.89 17.98
CA GLY A 113 -18.76 -2.23 19.41
C GLY A 113 -18.98 -3.71 19.65
N VAL A 114 -19.02 -4.06 20.93
CA VAL A 114 -19.26 -5.42 21.40
C VAL A 114 -20.78 -5.70 21.42
N TYR A 115 -21.22 -6.70 20.69
CA TYR A 115 -22.63 -7.07 20.60
C TYR A 115 -22.88 -8.40 21.31
N ARG A 116 -24.12 -8.61 21.82
CA ARG A 116 -24.52 -9.92 22.31
C ARG A 116 -24.44 -10.97 21.20
N VAL A 117 -23.78 -12.09 21.50
CA VAL A 117 -23.60 -13.21 20.59
C VAL A 117 -24.48 -14.38 21.04
N ASN A 118 -25.24 -14.94 20.09
CA ASN A 118 -25.87 -16.26 20.23
C ASN A 118 -25.67 -17.04 18.92
N GLY A 119 -25.93 -18.35 18.92
CA GLY A 119 -25.63 -19.19 17.74
C GLY A 119 -26.31 -18.73 16.44
N VAL A 120 -27.56 -18.24 16.51
CA VAL A 120 -28.30 -17.74 15.35
C VAL A 120 -27.70 -16.41 14.84
N LEU A 121 -27.38 -15.49 15.73
CA LEU A 121 -26.79 -14.19 15.36
C LEU A 121 -25.37 -14.37 14.80
N LYS A 122 -24.65 -15.40 15.24
CA LYS A 122 -23.34 -15.74 14.68
C LYS A 122 -23.44 -16.19 13.21
N LEU A 123 -24.44 -17.02 12.89
CA LEU A 123 -24.72 -17.45 11.51
C LEU A 123 -25.22 -16.31 10.60
N LEU A 124 -25.83 -15.28 11.16
CA LEU A 124 -26.34 -14.10 10.47
C LEU A 124 -25.34 -12.92 10.52
N SER A 125 -24.07 -13.20 10.72
CA SER A 125 -23.00 -12.19 10.69
C SER A 125 -22.01 -12.54 9.58
N ASP A 126 -21.69 -11.56 8.76
CA ASP A 126 -20.64 -11.65 7.75
C ASP A 126 -19.72 -10.45 7.93
N TRP A 127 -18.43 -10.71 8.04
CA TRP A 127 -17.41 -9.69 8.34
C TRP A 127 -16.56 -9.32 7.12
N GLY A 128 -16.95 -9.80 5.93
CA GLY A 128 -16.32 -9.48 4.66
C GLY A 128 -14.98 -10.19 4.41
N ASP A 129 -14.29 -9.74 3.39
CA ASP A 129 -12.93 -10.20 3.08
C ASP A 129 -11.95 -9.78 4.18
N ARG A 130 -12.21 -8.60 4.79
CA ARG A 130 -11.53 -8.06 5.97
C ARG A 130 -12.48 -7.19 6.79
N THR A 131 -12.12 -6.94 8.05
CA THR A 131 -12.93 -6.11 8.95
C THR A 131 -12.08 -5.10 9.72
N LEU A 132 -12.66 -3.94 10.01
CA LEU A 132 -12.09 -2.92 10.88
C LEU A 132 -12.75 -2.99 12.26
N ALA A 133 -11.97 -2.90 13.31
CA ALA A 133 -12.40 -2.75 14.68
C ALA A 133 -12.08 -1.32 15.17
N VAL A 134 -13.03 -0.66 15.84
CA VAL A 134 -12.85 0.73 16.31
C VAL A 134 -12.03 0.84 17.60
N SER A 135 -11.60 -0.29 18.17
CA SER A 135 -10.78 -0.36 19.38
C SER A 135 -10.22 -1.78 19.57
N GLU A 136 -9.20 -1.93 20.42
CA GLU A 136 -8.57 -3.23 20.71
C GLU A 136 -9.56 -4.23 21.32
N ASP A 137 -10.41 -3.82 22.23
CA ASP A 137 -11.42 -4.69 22.85
C ASP A 137 -12.45 -5.20 21.82
N VAL A 138 -12.78 -4.39 20.81
CA VAL A 138 -13.62 -4.83 19.69
C VAL A 138 -12.86 -5.79 18.79
N ARG A 139 -11.55 -5.60 18.58
CA ARG A 139 -10.70 -6.55 17.85
C ARG A 139 -10.62 -7.90 18.55
N ASP A 140 -10.37 -7.90 19.86
CA ASP A 140 -10.34 -9.12 20.66
C ASP A 140 -11.70 -9.83 20.68
N TYR A 141 -12.79 -9.07 20.73
CA TYR A 141 -14.15 -9.61 20.61
C TYR A 141 -14.36 -10.34 19.25
N LEU A 142 -13.92 -9.75 18.13
CA LEU A 142 -14.04 -10.37 16.80
C LEU A 142 -13.20 -11.65 16.70
N GLU A 143 -11.98 -11.64 17.23
CA GLU A 143 -11.10 -12.80 17.26
C GLU A 143 -11.69 -13.94 18.12
N GLN A 144 -12.12 -13.63 19.34
CA GLN A 144 -12.61 -14.65 20.29
C GLN A 144 -14.00 -15.18 19.95
N GLN A 145 -14.91 -14.30 19.55
CA GLN A 145 -16.30 -14.68 19.34
C GLN A 145 -16.59 -15.17 17.92
N TYR A 146 -15.93 -14.62 16.91
CA TYR A 146 -16.15 -14.97 15.50
C TYR A 146 -15.00 -15.74 14.87
N HIS A 147 -13.89 -15.96 15.60
CA HIS A 147 -12.70 -16.68 15.16
C HIS A 147 -12.08 -16.08 13.87
N ILE A 148 -12.16 -14.77 13.74
CA ILE A 148 -11.51 -14.07 12.63
C ILE A 148 -10.02 -13.99 12.94
N PRO A 149 -9.14 -14.42 12.05
CA PRO A 149 -7.69 -14.28 12.26
C PRO A 149 -7.30 -12.84 12.53
N ARG A 150 -6.48 -12.58 13.55
CA ARG A 150 -6.05 -11.22 13.94
C ARG A 150 -5.48 -10.41 12.77
N GLY A 151 -4.75 -11.06 11.84
CA GLY A 151 -4.23 -10.44 10.61
C GLY A 151 -5.28 -10.04 9.57
N GLN A 152 -6.56 -10.42 9.75
CA GLN A 152 -7.69 -9.97 8.92
C GLN A 152 -8.49 -8.86 9.57
N ILE A 153 -8.16 -8.47 10.81
CA ILE A 153 -8.82 -7.41 11.57
C ILE A 153 -7.87 -6.23 11.66
N GLY A 154 -8.19 -5.14 10.97
CA GLY A 154 -7.50 -3.86 11.13
C GLY A 154 -8.07 -3.07 12.29
N LEU A 155 -7.27 -2.17 12.84
CA LEU A 155 -7.73 -1.18 13.79
C LEU A 155 -8.04 0.13 13.08
N THR A 156 -9.09 0.78 13.49
CA THR A 156 -9.41 2.16 13.16
C THR A 156 -9.90 2.87 14.42
N ILE A 157 -10.33 4.09 14.27
CA ILE A 157 -10.79 4.94 15.37
C ILE A 157 -12.14 5.59 15.03
N ASN A 158 -12.75 6.19 16.02
CA ASN A 158 -13.86 7.12 15.80
C ASN A 158 -13.27 8.52 15.57
N GLY A 159 -12.84 8.80 14.34
CA GLY A 159 -12.15 10.03 13.97
C GLY A 159 -12.96 11.29 14.24
N ILE A 160 -12.28 12.32 14.72
CA ILE A 160 -12.82 13.65 14.98
C ILE A 160 -12.47 14.57 13.82
N ASP A 161 -13.45 15.31 13.30
CA ASP A 161 -13.24 16.36 12.33
C ASP A 161 -12.65 17.59 13.05
N THR A 162 -11.35 17.76 12.95
CA THR A 162 -10.57 18.81 13.63
C THR A 162 -10.80 20.21 13.04
N ASP A 163 -11.41 20.31 11.85
CA ASP A 163 -11.84 21.58 11.27
C ASP A 163 -13.18 22.01 11.89
N LYS A 164 -14.11 21.05 12.08
CA LYS A 164 -15.42 21.28 12.70
C LYS A 164 -15.31 21.52 14.21
N PHE A 165 -14.50 20.70 14.90
CA PHE A 165 -14.19 20.82 16.33
C PHE A 165 -12.85 21.53 16.49
N SER A 166 -12.88 22.86 16.42
CA SER A 166 -11.71 23.73 16.46
C SER A 166 -11.84 24.77 17.57
N PRO A 167 -10.73 25.19 18.20
CA PRO A 167 -10.75 26.33 19.12
C PRO A 167 -11.24 27.62 18.48
N GLU A 168 -11.21 27.71 17.14
CA GLU A 168 -11.71 28.85 16.36
C GLU A 168 -13.24 28.82 16.16
N THR A 169 -13.92 27.74 16.58
CA THR A 169 -15.38 27.63 16.47
C THR A 169 -16.05 28.70 17.31
N SER A 170 -16.87 29.56 16.68
CA SER A 170 -17.54 30.65 17.39
C SER A 170 -18.61 30.15 18.35
N PRO A 171 -18.58 30.52 19.64
CA PRO A 171 -19.61 30.20 20.61
C PRO A 171 -20.79 31.20 20.62
N GLU A 172 -20.72 32.25 19.85
CA GLU A 172 -21.61 33.44 19.96
C GLU A 172 -23.10 33.09 19.83
N ARG A 173 -23.45 32.24 18.87
CA ARG A 173 -24.83 31.82 18.66
C ARG A 173 -25.39 31.05 19.86
N ILE A 174 -24.62 30.15 20.43
CA ILE A 174 -25.02 29.36 21.61
C ILE A 174 -25.08 30.24 22.85
N ARG A 175 -24.11 31.14 23.00
CA ARG A 175 -24.13 32.13 24.11
C ARG A 175 -25.38 33.01 24.06
N ALA A 176 -25.76 33.50 22.89
CA ALA A 176 -26.98 34.29 22.67
C ALA A 176 -28.24 33.44 22.92
N GLU A 177 -28.30 32.18 22.44
CA GLU A 177 -29.46 31.30 22.58
C GLU A 177 -29.79 31.01 24.07
N PHE A 178 -28.75 30.73 24.87
CA PHE A 178 -28.92 30.32 26.27
C PHE A 178 -28.63 31.44 27.28
N GLY A 179 -28.39 32.65 26.82
CA GLY A 179 -28.10 33.82 27.68
C GLY A 179 -26.85 33.61 28.54
N LEU A 180 -25.79 33.05 27.92
CA LEU A 180 -24.49 32.83 28.57
C LEU A 180 -23.63 34.11 28.45
N GLY A 181 -23.19 34.63 29.58
CA GLY A 181 -22.30 35.80 29.67
C GLY A 181 -20.84 35.39 29.90
N SER A 182 -20.20 35.97 30.91
CA SER A 182 -18.79 35.69 31.27
C SER A 182 -18.64 34.64 32.36
N GLU A 183 -19.75 34.03 32.82
CA GLU A 183 -19.73 32.96 33.81
C GLU A 183 -19.04 31.69 33.35
N LEU A 184 -18.52 30.92 34.30
CA LEU A 184 -17.97 29.59 34.03
C LEU A 184 -19.07 28.65 33.48
N VAL A 185 -18.84 27.99 32.35
CA VAL A 185 -19.77 27.03 31.75
C VAL A 185 -19.13 25.65 31.75
N ILE A 186 -19.80 24.70 32.41
CA ILE A 186 -19.44 23.28 32.41
C ILE A 186 -20.32 22.56 31.39
N GLY A 187 -19.70 21.90 30.42
CA GLY A 187 -20.40 21.15 29.37
C GLY A 187 -20.45 19.66 29.61
N HIS A 188 -21.56 19.05 29.18
CA HIS A 188 -21.72 17.60 29.11
C HIS A 188 -22.56 17.21 27.89
N VAL A 189 -22.11 16.21 27.16
CA VAL A 189 -22.83 15.65 26.00
C VAL A 189 -22.92 14.13 26.15
N SER A 190 -24.15 13.60 26.22
CA SER A 190 -24.36 12.14 26.26
C SER A 190 -25.79 11.77 25.79
N ARG A 191 -26.02 10.49 25.53
CA ARG A 191 -27.39 9.97 25.52
C ARG A 191 -27.91 9.96 26.94
N LEU A 192 -29.13 10.49 27.11
CA LEU A 192 -29.82 10.53 28.39
C LEU A 192 -30.75 9.32 28.53
N ASP A 193 -30.13 8.12 28.54
CA ASP A 193 -30.80 6.84 28.82
C ASP A 193 -30.32 6.26 30.17
N GLN A 194 -30.99 5.21 30.64
CA GLN A 194 -30.67 4.57 31.95
C GLN A 194 -29.23 4.11 32.04
N ALA A 195 -28.61 3.72 30.94
CA ALA A 195 -27.26 3.16 30.91
C ALA A 195 -26.15 4.23 30.84
N SER A 196 -26.45 5.41 30.31
CA SER A 196 -25.41 6.41 29.95
C SER A 196 -25.50 7.72 30.73
N SER A 197 -26.61 7.99 31.45
CA SER A 197 -26.93 9.29 32.06
C SER A 197 -26.27 9.57 33.43
N LEU A 198 -25.39 8.70 33.95
CA LEU A 198 -24.83 8.86 35.31
C LEU A 198 -24.18 10.23 35.52
N ALA A 199 -23.25 10.65 34.64
CA ALA A 199 -22.56 11.93 34.79
C ALA A 199 -23.54 13.12 34.67
N ALA A 200 -24.55 13.05 33.81
CA ALA A 200 -25.60 14.06 33.72
C ALA A 200 -26.39 14.17 35.06
N ARG A 201 -26.79 13.04 35.64
CA ARG A 201 -27.46 12.99 36.96
C ARG A 201 -26.60 13.60 38.07
N GLN A 202 -25.33 13.23 38.14
CA GLN A 202 -24.39 13.78 39.12
C GLN A 202 -24.20 15.30 38.94
N LEU A 203 -24.05 15.80 37.71
CA LEU A 203 -23.94 17.23 37.47
C LEU A 203 -25.20 18.00 37.87
N ILE A 204 -26.39 17.42 37.68
CA ILE A 204 -27.67 18.01 38.10
C ILE A 204 -27.71 18.11 39.64
N GLU A 205 -27.41 17.03 40.37
CA GLU A 205 -27.45 17.01 41.84
C GLU A 205 -26.33 17.87 42.45
N LEU A 206 -25.18 17.99 41.78
CA LEU A 206 -24.06 18.84 42.20
C LEU A 206 -24.29 20.35 42.00
N ALA A 207 -25.26 20.75 41.17
CA ALA A 207 -25.45 22.16 40.83
C ALA A 207 -25.56 23.13 42.01
N PRO A 208 -26.25 22.82 43.15
CA PRO A 208 -26.25 23.70 44.33
C PRO A 208 -24.87 23.87 44.96
N ARG A 209 -24.09 22.80 45.03
CA ARG A 209 -22.71 22.86 45.60
C ARG A 209 -21.75 23.58 44.67
N LEU A 210 -21.94 23.43 43.37
CA LEU A 210 -21.17 24.15 42.35
C LEU A 210 -21.50 25.64 42.38
N ASP A 211 -22.74 26.00 42.59
CA ASP A 211 -23.14 27.41 42.68
C ASP A 211 -22.65 28.10 43.99
N GLU A 212 -22.61 27.34 45.10
CA GLU A 212 -22.01 27.81 46.34
C GLU A 212 -20.52 28.07 46.22
N ALA A 213 -19.80 27.13 45.56
CA ALA A 213 -18.34 27.20 45.37
C ALA A 213 -17.92 28.20 44.28
N MET A 214 -18.72 28.32 43.23
CA MET A 214 -18.47 29.19 42.04
C MET A 214 -19.73 29.94 41.67
N PRO A 215 -20.03 31.04 42.38
CA PRO A 215 -21.27 31.83 42.16
C PRO A 215 -21.44 32.22 40.70
N GLY A 216 -22.60 31.89 40.13
CA GLY A 216 -22.89 32.19 38.76
C GLY A 216 -22.59 31.06 37.73
N VAL A 217 -21.98 29.93 38.15
CA VAL A 217 -21.69 28.80 37.24
C VAL A 217 -22.91 28.32 36.45
N ARG A 218 -22.71 27.91 35.24
CA ARG A 218 -23.73 27.31 34.35
C ARG A 218 -23.32 25.88 34.01
N VAL A 219 -24.28 24.98 33.96
CA VAL A 219 -24.07 23.59 33.55
C VAL A 219 -24.94 23.32 32.32
N LEU A 220 -24.29 23.08 31.19
CA LEU A 220 -24.91 22.86 29.89
C LEU A 220 -24.91 21.35 29.58
N ILE A 221 -26.09 20.71 29.61
CA ILE A 221 -26.28 19.28 29.37
C ILE A 221 -26.98 19.11 28.05
N VAL A 222 -26.30 18.40 27.10
CA VAL A 222 -26.78 18.19 25.75
C VAL A 222 -27.07 16.72 25.53
N GLY A 223 -28.27 16.40 25.03
CA GLY A 223 -28.65 15.05 24.65
C GLY A 223 -30.14 14.77 24.86
N GLY A 224 -30.57 13.62 24.37
CA GLY A 224 -31.92 13.09 24.52
C GLY A 224 -31.89 11.60 24.83
N GLY A 225 -33.00 11.05 25.28
CA GLY A 225 -33.14 9.65 25.65
C GLY A 225 -34.35 9.41 26.54
N ASP A 226 -34.52 8.18 27.00
CA ASP A 226 -35.70 7.73 27.75
C ASP A 226 -35.82 8.35 29.15
N VAL A 227 -34.72 8.93 29.70
CA VAL A 227 -34.73 9.63 31.01
C VAL A 227 -34.66 11.15 30.86
N TYR A 228 -34.76 11.69 29.66
CA TYR A 228 -34.62 13.15 29.42
C TYR A 228 -35.65 13.96 30.20
N ASP A 229 -36.93 13.58 30.15
CA ASP A 229 -38.01 14.34 30.81
C ASP A 229 -37.89 14.30 32.34
N GLU A 230 -37.44 13.17 32.90
CA GLU A 230 -37.14 13.04 34.34
C GLU A 230 -36.02 14.00 34.76
N LEU A 231 -34.89 13.99 34.03
CA LEU A 231 -33.75 14.85 34.33
C LEU A 231 -34.07 16.33 34.14
N ARG A 232 -34.85 16.65 33.14
CA ARG A 232 -35.31 18.02 32.92
C ARG A 232 -36.17 18.51 34.07
N ALA A 233 -37.15 17.74 34.50
CA ALA A 233 -38.00 18.11 35.66
C ALA A 233 -37.15 18.33 36.92
N ARG A 234 -36.15 17.49 37.18
CA ARG A 234 -35.24 17.61 38.32
C ARG A 234 -34.38 18.88 38.21
N ALA A 235 -33.83 19.17 37.05
CA ALA A 235 -33.03 20.39 36.82
C ALA A 235 -33.87 21.68 36.96
N GLU A 236 -35.13 21.69 36.52
CA GLU A 236 -36.06 22.79 36.70
C GLU A 236 -36.39 23.02 38.17
N GLU A 237 -36.50 21.94 38.98
CA GLU A 237 -36.69 22.04 40.42
C GLU A 237 -35.48 22.69 41.12
N ILE A 238 -34.26 22.21 40.81
CA ILE A 238 -33.03 22.77 41.35
C ILE A 238 -32.86 24.24 40.96
N ASN A 239 -33.10 24.59 39.72
CA ASN A 239 -33.05 25.96 39.22
C ASN A 239 -34.02 26.88 40.01
N ARG A 240 -35.23 26.37 40.32
CA ARG A 240 -36.18 27.13 41.16
C ARG A 240 -35.67 27.33 42.62
N GLN A 241 -35.03 26.31 43.16
CA GLN A 241 -34.41 26.42 44.50
C GLN A 241 -33.26 27.42 44.55
N LEU A 242 -32.44 27.48 43.47
CA LEU A 242 -31.35 28.43 43.29
C LEU A 242 -31.81 29.83 42.92
N GLY A 243 -33.05 29.99 42.49
CA GLY A 243 -33.59 31.28 42.02
C GLY A 243 -33.02 31.76 40.67
N ARG A 244 -32.31 30.89 39.94
CA ARG A 244 -31.70 31.18 38.65
C ARG A 244 -31.56 29.93 37.77
N ALA A 245 -31.32 30.13 36.50
CA ALA A 245 -31.11 29.04 35.53
C ALA A 245 -29.64 28.57 35.58
N CYS A 246 -29.23 27.83 36.61
CA CYS A 246 -27.91 27.20 36.70
C CYS A 246 -27.75 26.02 35.70
N LEU A 247 -28.77 25.20 35.60
CA LEU A 247 -28.82 24.00 34.74
C LEU A 247 -29.56 24.30 33.46
N ILE A 248 -28.97 23.94 32.32
CA ILE A 248 -29.56 24.09 30.99
C ILE A 248 -29.53 22.70 30.30
N LEU A 249 -30.70 22.11 30.06
CA LEU A 249 -30.86 20.88 29.29
C LEU A 249 -31.40 21.23 27.90
N THR A 250 -30.59 20.99 26.84
CA THR A 250 -30.91 21.44 25.49
C THR A 250 -31.81 20.48 24.69
N GLY A 251 -31.89 19.21 25.12
CA GLY A 251 -32.36 18.12 24.27
C GLY A 251 -31.32 17.70 23.22
N PRO A 252 -31.74 16.84 22.27
CA PRO A 252 -30.83 16.37 21.20
C PRO A 252 -30.48 17.49 20.23
N ARG A 253 -29.17 17.62 19.88
CA ARG A 253 -28.64 18.67 19.00
C ARG A 253 -27.67 18.08 17.97
N THR A 254 -27.43 18.79 16.88
CA THR A 254 -26.45 18.45 15.82
C THR A 254 -25.28 19.43 15.76
N ASP A 255 -25.40 20.60 16.36
CA ASP A 255 -24.43 21.68 16.45
C ASP A 255 -23.54 21.56 17.70
N ILE A 256 -23.08 20.36 17.97
CA ILE A 256 -22.28 20.01 19.16
C ILE A 256 -20.97 20.82 19.23
N ASN A 257 -20.36 21.10 18.08
CA ASN A 257 -19.13 21.89 18.02
C ASN A 257 -19.29 23.31 18.62
N GLU A 258 -20.41 24.00 18.31
CA GLU A 258 -20.67 25.34 18.87
C GLU A 258 -21.04 25.27 20.37
N LEU A 259 -21.76 24.19 20.76
CA LEU A 259 -22.10 23.95 22.17
C LEU A 259 -20.84 23.70 23.02
N VAL A 260 -19.92 22.85 22.53
CA VAL A 260 -18.64 22.60 23.19
C VAL A 260 -17.75 23.86 23.19
N ALA A 261 -17.74 24.63 22.11
CA ALA A 261 -17.00 25.89 22.05
C ALA A 261 -17.46 26.89 23.13
N ALA A 262 -18.75 26.90 23.49
CA ALA A 262 -19.31 27.74 24.53
C ALA A 262 -18.92 27.34 25.97
N CYS A 263 -18.39 26.13 26.17
CA CYS A 263 -17.98 25.59 27.47
C CYS A 263 -16.55 26.00 27.83
N HIS A 264 -16.23 26.05 29.13
CA HIS A 264 -14.89 26.29 29.66
C HIS A 264 -14.27 24.98 30.17
N ILE A 265 -15.07 24.08 30.78
CA ILE A 265 -14.68 22.76 31.25
C ILE A 265 -15.68 21.76 30.65
N PHE A 266 -15.21 20.59 30.30
CA PHE A 266 -16.05 19.54 29.77
C PHE A 266 -15.99 18.28 30.63
N VAL A 267 -17.14 17.70 30.93
CA VAL A 267 -17.26 16.42 31.64
C VAL A 267 -17.87 15.39 30.69
N GLY A 268 -17.16 14.29 30.42
CA GLY A 268 -17.69 13.25 29.54
C GLY A 268 -16.69 12.19 29.20
N VAL A 269 -17.09 11.28 28.33
CA VAL A 269 -16.27 10.12 27.90
C VAL A 269 -16.38 9.87 26.41
N SER A 270 -15.50 9.03 25.87
CA SER A 270 -15.51 8.56 24.50
C SER A 270 -15.53 9.72 23.50
N ARG A 271 -16.33 9.63 22.43
CA ARG A 271 -16.39 10.63 21.35
C ARG A 271 -16.60 12.07 21.86
N ALA A 272 -17.49 12.26 22.81
CA ALA A 272 -17.79 13.62 23.33
C ALA A 272 -16.57 14.24 24.03
N ALA A 273 -15.80 13.45 24.77
CA ALA A 273 -14.55 13.90 25.35
C ALA A 273 -13.51 14.26 24.29
N LEU A 274 -13.36 13.43 23.24
CA LEU A 274 -12.44 13.69 22.12
C LEU A 274 -12.82 14.94 21.34
N GLU A 275 -14.12 15.19 21.13
CA GLU A 275 -14.64 16.43 20.52
C GLU A 275 -14.29 17.67 21.34
N ALA A 276 -14.39 17.57 22.67
CA ALA A 276 -14.00 18.63 23.57
C ALA A 276 -12.48 18.86 23.61
N MET A 277 -11.69 17.81 23.63
CA MET A 277 -10.22 17.90 23.51
C MET A 277 -9.82 18.57 22.18
N SER A 278 -10.50 18.25 21.09
CA SER A 278 -10.25 18.88 19.78
C SER A 278 -10.50 20.38 19.79
N THR A 279 -11.39 20.91 20.66
CA THR A 279 -11.66 22.34 20.85
C THR A 279 -10.85 22.96 22.00
N GLU A 280 -9.76 22.30 22.42
CA GLU A 280 -8.84 22.74 23.46
C GLU A 280 -9.53 23.01 24.84
N LYS A 281 -10.56 22.21 25.16
CA LYS A 281 -11.19 22.31 26.48
C LYS A 281 -10.50 21.38 27.47
N PRO A 282 -10.28 21.80 28.74
CA PRO A 282 -9.96 20.87 29.83
C PRO A 282 -11.10 19.86 29.98
N VAL A 283 -10.75 18.56 29.97
CA VAL A 283 -11.71 17.45 29.97
C VAL A 283 -11.58 16.62 31.23
N ILE A 284 -12.70 16.39 31.92
CA ILE A 284 -12.82 15.44 33.01
C ILE A 284 -13.44 14.15 32.45
N LEU A 285 -12.68 13.07 32.45
CA LEU A 285 -13.12 11.79 31.95
C LEU A 285 -13.98 11.09 33.00
N SER A 286 -15.31 11.22 32.87
CA SER A 286 -16.29 10.65 33.81
C SER A 286 -17.56 10.23 33.08
N GLY A 287 -18.02 9.02 33.36
CA GLY A 287 -19.24 8.45 32.76
C GLY A 287 -19.77 7.23 33.49
N ALA A 288 -20.78 6.59 32.91
CA ALA A 288 -21.43 5.43 33.53
C ALA A 288 -20.53 4.19 33.64
N GLN A 289 -19.45 4.10 32.81
CA GLN A 289 -18.55 2.97 32.80
C GLN A 289 -17.31 3.14 33.71
N GLY A 290 -17.08 4.35 34.25
CA GLY A 290 -15.98 4.65 35.12
C GLY A 290 -15.62 6.13 35.14
N HIS A 291 -14.55 6.45 35.89
CA HIS A 291 -14.05 7.79 36.12
C HIS A 291 -12.52 7.76 36.18
N THR A 292 -11.87 8.54 35.34
CA THR A 292 -10.40 8.66 35.31
C THR A 292 -9.93 10.02 35.86
N GLY A 293 -10.81 11.03 35.90
CA GLY A 293 -10.53 12.39 36.41
C GLY A 293 -10.13 13.38 35.32
N LEU A 294 -9.51 14.48 35.71
CA LEU A 294 -9.02 15.51 34.81
C LEU A 294 -7.92 14.95 33.91
N PHE A 295 -8.13 15.00 32.61
CA PHE A 295 -7.20 14.44 31.63
C PHE A 295 -5.88 15.22 31.58
N THR A 296 -4.78 14.52 31.82
CA THR A 296 -3.40 15.04 31.79
C THR A 296 -2.51 14.10 30.95
N PRO A 297 -1.27 14.50 30.58
CA PRO A 297 -0.35 13.65 29.82
C PRO A 297 -0.11 12.27 30.45
N GLU A 298 -0.07 12.18 31.78
CA GLU A 298 0.19 10.95 32.53
C GLU A 298 -0.96 9.92 32.36
N LEU A 299 -2.16 10.40 32.05
CA LEU A 299 -3.35 9.55 31.89
C LEU A 299 -3.56 9.08 30.44
N LEU A 300 -2.73 9.53 29.47
CA LEU A 300 -2.92 9.21 28.05
C LEU A 300 -3.02 7.72 27.79
N SER A 301 -2.02 6.93 28.23
CA SER A 301 -2.01 5.47 27.98
C SER A 301 -3.27 4.82 28.53
N LYS A 302 -3.63 5.12 29.76
CA LYS A 302 -4.81 4.58 30.44
C LYS A 302 -6.12 4.95 29.73
N ALA A 303 -6.23 6.20 29.26
CA ALA A 303 -7.41 6.66 28.53
C ALA A 303 -7.53 5.98 27.15
N MET A 304 -6.41 5.81 26.45
CA MET A 304 -6.35 5.15 25.13
C MET A 304 -6.73 3.66 25.22
N ASP A 305 -6.31 2.94 26.26
CA ASP A 305 -6.60 1.51 26.46
C ASP A 305 -8.11 1.22 26.48
N THR A 306 -8.91 2.19 26.93
CA THR A 306 -10.37 2.07 26.99
C THR A 306 -11.09 2.93 25.96
N ASN A 307 -10.37 3.52 24.99
CA ASN A 307 -10.91 4.48 24.04
C ASN A 307 -11.66 5.64 24.72
N PHE A 308 -11.05 6.19 25.77
CA PHE A 308 -11.61 7.29 26.58
C PHE A 308 -12.96 6.97 27.24
N CYS A 309 -13.30 5.68 27.45
CA CYS A 309 -14.56 5.24 28.05
C CYS A 309 -14.47 4.94 29.56
N CYS A 310 -13.28 4.94 30.15
CA CYS A 310 -13.01 4.66 31.57
C CYS A 310 -13.51 3.27 32.07
N ARG A 311 -13.57 2.24 31.21
CA ARG A 311 -14.22 0.95 31.50
C ARG A 311 -13.60 0.15 32.64
N THR A 312 -12.36 0.39 32.98
CA THR A 312 -11.62 -0.34 34.03
C THR A 312 -11.63 0.40 35.37
N ASP A 313 -12.18 1.61 35.42
CA ASP A 313 -12.16 2.46 36.57
C ASP A 313 -13.48 2.37 37.35
N ALA A 314 -13.41 2.62 38.67
CA ALA A 314 -14.61 2.79 39.48
C ALA A 314 -15.39 4.03 39.02
N GLN A 315 -16.72 4.03 39.19
CA GLN A 315 -17.54 5.21 38.98
C GLN A 315 -17.22 6.29 40.02
N ALA A 316 -17.23 7.55 39.62
CA ALA A 316 -17.06 8.65 40.55
C ALA A 316 -18.24 8.73 41.53
N THR A 317 -17.94 9.09 42.77
CA THR A 317 -18.93 9.71 43.65
C THR A 317 -19.12 11.20 43.27
N GLU A 318 -20.20 11.80 43.74
CA GLU A 318 -20.42 13.25 43.53
C GLU A 318 -19.27 14.08 44.10
N ASP A 319 -18.70 13.69 45.26
CA ASP A 319 -17.58 14.40 45.90
C ASP A 319 -16.31 14.36 45.05
N VAL A 320 -15.99 13.21 44.42
CA VAL A 320 -14.82 13.07 43.57
C VAL A 320 -15.02 13.91 42.28
N LEU A 321 -16.20 13.84 41.66
CA LEU A 321 -16.49 14.63 40.45
C LEU A 321 -16.46 16.13 40.77
N LEU A 322 -16.99 16.57 41.91
CA LEU A 322 -16.91 17.97 42.36
C LEU A 322 -15.47 18.42 42.52
N GLN A 323 -14.63 17.59 43.17
CA GLN A 323 -13.21 17.91 43.36
C GLN A 323 -12.49 18.13 42.07
N ASP A 324 -12.70 17.27 41.04
CA ASP A 324 -12.08 17.41 39.75
C ASP A 324 -12.57 18.66 39.02
N ILE A 325 -13.87 18.97 39.06
CA ILE A 325 -14.43 20.20 38.50
C ILE A 325 -13.78 21.43 39.17
N MET A 326 -13.65 21.43 40.48
CA MET A 326 -12.98 22.50 41.21
C MET A 326 -11.51 22.63 40.85
N THR A 327 -10.80 21.50 40.70
CA THR A 327 -9.40 21.49 40.22
C THR A 327 -9.31 22.13 38.84
N ALA A 328 -10.15 21.71 37.90
CA ALA A 328 -10.16 22.26 36.54
C ALA A 328 -10.53 23.75 36.48
N ALA A 329 -11.45 24.19 37.39
CA ALA A 329 -11.87 25.59 37.45
C ALA A 329 -10.80 26.52 38.06
N HIS A 330 -9.90 26.01 38.90
CA HIS A 330 -8.81 26.76 39.51
C HIS A 330 -7.50 26.75 38.72
N LEU A 331 -7.44 26.05 37.58
CA LEU A 331 -6.28 26.13 36.70
C LEU A 331 -6.07 27.57 36.24
N SER A 332 -4.83 28.01 36.22
CA SER A 332 -4.46 29.28 35.60
C SER A 332 -4.77 29.27 34.13
N ALA A 333 -4.90 30.44 33.50
CA ALA A 333 -5.15 30.55 32.06
C ALA A 333 -4.02 29.93 31.20
N GLU A 334 -2.81 29.80 31.75
CA GLU A 334 -1.68 29.15 31.11
C GLU A 334 -1.83 27.62 31.15
N GLU A 335 -2.09 27.06 32.35
CA GLU A 335 -2.34 25.61 32.51
C GLU A 335 -3.55 25.14 31.71
N GLN A 336 -4.64 25.92 31.64
CA GLN A 336 -5.80 25.59 30.80
C GLN A 336 -5.41 25.52 29.30
N ARG A 337 -4.59 26.47 28.81
CA ARG A 337 -4.11 26.46 27.43
C ARG A 337 -3.18 25.31 27.15
N GLU A 338 -2.24 24.98 28.06
CA GLU A 338 -1.32 23.85 27.92
C GLU A 338 -2.07 22.52 27.86
N LEU A 339 -3.01 22.28 28.79
CA LEU A 339 -3.83 21.06 28.79
C LEU A 339 -4.73 20.98 27.55
N GLY A 340 -5.34 22.10 27.15
CA GLY A 340 -6.16 22.15 25.94
C GLY A 340 -5.36 21.86 24.69
N ALA A 341 -4.21 22.51 24.51
CA ALA A 341 -3.30 22.28 23.38
C ALA A 341 -2.79 20.83 23.35
N TYR A 342 -2.42 20.29 24.49
CA TYR A 342 -2.02 18.87 24.60
C TYR A 342 -3.17 17.94 24.18
N GLY A 343 -4.39 18.17 24.71
CA GLY A 343 -5.56 17.40 24.32
C GLY A 343 -5.81 17.43 22.81
N ARG A 344 -5.73 18.61 22.20
CA ARG A 344 -5.85 18.77 20.74
C ARG A 344 -4.74 18.04 19.98
N GLN A 345 -3.50 18.09 20.46
CA GLN A 345 -2.39 17.35 19.84
C GLN A 345 -2.64 15.85 19.83
N VAL A 346 -3.16 15.29 20.94
CA VAL A 346 -3.57 13.88 21.03
C VAL A 346 -4.63 13.54 19.96
N ILE A 347 -5.57 14.45 19.67
CA ILE A 347 -6.56 14.24 18.63
C ILE A 347 -5.91 14.20 17.25
N PHE A 348 -5.01 15.13 16.93
CA PHE A 348 -4.30 15.12 15.65
C PHE A 348 -3.49 13.83 15.45
N ASP A 349 -2.75 13.42 16.46
CA ASP A 349 -1.84 12.28 16.36
C ASP A 349 -2.57 10.93 16.32
N HIS A 350 -3.71 10.83 17.05
CA HIS A 350 -4.31 9.52 17.31
C HIS A 350 -5.78 9.38 16.91
N TYR A 351 -6.54 10.47 16.84
CA TYR A 351 -8.00 10.41 16.70
C TYR A 351 -8.57 11.33 15.60
N SER A 352 -7.74 11.76 14.64
CA SER A 352 -8.22 12.60 13.53
C SER A 352 -9.02 11.82 12.48
N VAL A 353 -9.95 12.51 11.81
CA VAL A 353 -10.70 11.94 10.68
C VAL A 353 -9.76 11.54 9.52
N GLN A 354 -8.63 12.23 9.38
CA GLN A 354 -7.58 11.92 8.40
C GLN A 354 -7.01 10.53 8.64
N ARG A 355 -6.65 10.21 9.89
CA ARG A 355 -6.17 8.88 10.27
C ARG A 355 -7.24 7.81 10.04
N MET A 356 -8.48 8.06 10.46
CA MET A 356 -9.60 7.14 10.22
C MET A 356 -9.79 6.82 8.74
N ALA A 357 -9.68 7.84 7.88
CA ALA A 357 -9.76 7.65 6.44
C ALA A 357 -8.57 6.85 5.90
N GLN A 358 -7.34 7.12 6.38
CA GLN A 358 -6.15 6.37 5.97
C GLN A 358 -6.24 4.90 6.38
N ASP A 359 -6.64 4.59 7.64
CA ASP A 359 -6.86 3.21 8.09
C ASP A 359 -7.86 2.47 7.17
N SER A 360 -8.92 3.17 6.73
CA SER A 360 -9.91 2.61 5.81
C SER A 360 -9.33 2.40 4.41
N LEU A 361 -8.56 3.34 3.88
CA LEU A 361 -7.92 3.23 2.56
C LEU A 361 -6.88 2.11 2.54
N ASP A 362 -6.09 1.96 3.59
CA ASP A 362 -5.12 0.87 3.73
C ASP A 362 -5.82 -0.49 3.75
N MET A 363 -6.97 -0.58 4.41
CA MET A 363 -7.80 -1.78 4.40
C MET A 363 -8.39 -2.05 3.01
N TYR A 364 -8.87 -1.02 2.31
CA TYR A 364 -9.42 -1.17 0.96
C TYR A 364 -8.35 -1.65 -0.02
N ALA A 365 -7.13 -1.10 0.06
CA ALA A 365 -6.00 -1.54 -0.77
C ALA A 365 -5.70 -3.04 -0.63
N GLN A 366 -5.96 -3.63 0.54
CA GLN A 366 -5.73 -5.06 0.80
C GLN A 366 -6.81 -5.98 0.21
N VAL A 367 -8.00 -5.48 -0.12
CA VAL A 367 -9.14 -6.28 -0.56
C VAL A 367 -9.62 -5.94 -1.97
N VAL A 368 -9.29 -4.76 -2.50
CA VAL A 368 -9.67 -4.39 -3.85
C VAL A 368 -9.06 -5.39 -4.82
N LYS A 369 -9.92 -6.10 -5.55
CA LYS A 369 -9.48 -6.95 -6.65
C LYS A 369 -9.02 -6.05 -7.78
N GLY A 370 -7.82 -6.31 -8.28
CA GLY A 370 -7.28 -5.53 -9.39
C GLY A 370 -8.24 -5.49 -10.57
N LYS A 371 -8.38 -4.31 -11.17
CA LYS A 371 -9.16 -4.10 -12.39
C LYS A 371 -8.65 -5.00 -13.52
N TYR A 372 -7.33 -5.22 -13.53
CA TYR A 372 -6.65 -6.09 -14.48
C TYR A 372 -5.91 -7.21 -13.76
N ARG A 373 -6.14 -8.44 -14.16
CA ARG A 373 -5.41 -9.62 -13.68
C ARG A 373 -4.37 -10.01 -14.71
N ILE A 374 -3.10 -9.87 -14.36
CA ILE A 374 -1.98 -10.16 -15.28
C ILE A 374 -1.20 -11.37 -14.78
N THR A 375 -1.03 -12.38 -15.62
CA THR A 375 -0.09 -13.47 -15.36
C THR A 375 1.23 -13.17 -16.04
N VAL A 376 2.30 -13.06 -15.24
CA VAL A 376 3.66 -12.79 -15.73
C VAL A 376 4.45 -14.08 -15.83
N SER A 377 5.09 -14.31 -16.97
CA SER A 377 5.94 -15.48 -17.23
C SER A 377 7.26 -15.09 -17.87
N GLY A 378 8.35 -15.61 -17.36
CA GLY A 378 9.71 -15.40 -17.83
C GLY A 378 10.62 -16.51 -17.34
N TYR A 379 11.93 -16.30 -17.31
CA TYR A 379 12.90 -17.26 -16.76
C TYR A 379 13.18 -16.95 -15.28
N TYR A 380 12.12 -17.00 -14.44
CA TYR A 380 12.12 -16.56 -13.05
C TYR A 380 12.30 -17.70 -12.04
N GLY A 381 12.93 -17.39 -10.89
CA GLY A 381 13.20 -18.35 -9.82
C GLY A 381 14.37 -19.30 -10.13
N PHE A 382 15.35 -18.83 -10.91
CA PHE A 382 16.56 -19.59 -11.25
C PHE A 382 17.85 -18.88 -10.79
N ALA A 383 17.75 -17.92 -9.90
CA ALA A 383 18.85 -17.12 -9.39
C ALA A 383 19.70 -16.48 -10.52
N ASN A 384 19.05 -16.06 -11.62
CA ASN A 384 19.68 -15.29 -12.70
C ASN A 384 19.41 -13.81 -12.46
N ALA A 385 20.42 -13.06 -12.03
CA ALA A 385 20.27 -11.65 -11.64
C ALA A 385 19.59 -10.78 -12.72
N GLY A 386 19.83 -11.06 -14.02
CA GLY A 386 19.20 -10.31 -15.10
C GLY A 386 17.71 -10.56 -15.23
N ASP A 387 17.28 -11.82 -15.22
CA ASP A 387 15.86 -12.16 -15.33
C ASP A 387 15.09 -11.73 -14.06
N GLU A 388 15.72 -11.82 -12.88
CA GLU A 388 15.13 -11.31 -11.62
C GLU A 388 15.02 -9.78 -11.63
N ALA A 389 16.00 -9.05 -12.18
CA ALA A 389 15.91 -7.59 -12.37
C ALA A 389 14.73 -7.19 -13.26
N ILE A 390 14.53 -7.90 -14.37
CA ILE A 390 13.39 -7.67 -15.26
C ILE A 390 12.06 -7.91 -14.51
N LEU A 391 11.96 -9.02 -13.76
CA LEU A 391 10.78 -9.31 -12.96
C LEU A 391 10.53 -8.20 -11.93
N GLN A 392 11.57 -7.74 -11.25
CA GLN A 392 11.49 -6.67 -10.26
C GLN A 392 10.99 -5.37 -10.88
N THR A 393 11.49 -5.00 -12.07
CA THR A 393 11.00 -3.83 -12.80
C THR A 393 9.52 -3.96 -13.13
N ILE A 394 9.09 -5.11 -13.69
CA ILE A 394 7.70 -5.34 -14.05
C ILE A 394 6.79 -5.23 -12.81
N CYS A 395 7.18 -5.85 -11.70
CA CYS A 395 6.41 -5.79 -10.48
C CYS A 395 6.31 -4.36 -9.92
N LYS A 396 7.45 -3.64 -9.80
CA LYS A 396 7.52 -2.26 -9.30
C LYS A 396 6.68 -1.33 -10.17
N SER A 397 6.94 -1.32 -11.47
CA SER A 397 6.27 -0.47 -12.46
C SER A 397 4.75 -0.64 -12.43
N LEU A 398 4.25 -1.90 -12.46
CA LEU A 398 2.81 -2.16 -12.46
C LEU A 398 2.14 -1.92 -11.10
N GLN A 399 2.87 -1.99 -9.98
CA GLN A 399 2.34 -1.64 -8.67
C GLN A 399 2.28 -0.11 -8.47
N GLU A 400 3.24 0.63 -9.04
CA GLU A 400 3.35 2.10 -8.92
C GLU A 400 2.55 2.85 -10.01
N SER A 401 2.02 2.16 -11.02
CA SER A 401 1.29 2.77 -12.16
C SER A 401 0.00 3.52 -11.78
N GLY A 402 -0.47 3.37 -10.55
CA GLY A 402 -1.76 3.91 -10.11
C GLY A 402 -2.98 3.10 -10.55
N GLU A 403 -2.79 2.08 -11.40
CA GLU A 403 -3.83 1.16 -11.83
C GLU A 403 -3.98 -0.02 -10.86
N GLN A 404 -5.22 -0.51 -10.73
CA GLN A 404 -5.50 -1.68 -9.90
C GLN A 404 -5.15 -2.96 -10.67
N ILE A 405 -3.95 -3.49 -10.45
CA ILE A 405 -3.43 -4.67 -11.15
C ILE A 405 -3.16 -5.82 -10.18
N ASP A 406 -3.84 -6.96 -10.39
CA ASP A 406 -3.56 -8.22 -9.71
C ASP A 406 -2.51 -9.01 -10.49
N LEU A 407 -1.32 -9.17 -9.93
CA LEU A 407 -0.24 -9.96 -10.54
C LEU A 407 -0.24 -11.41 -10.06
N THR A 408 0.03 -12.33 -10.97
CA THR A 408 0.40 -13.72 -10.66
C THR A 408 1.68 -14.08 -11.41
N ILE A 409 2.73 -14.49 -10.70
CA ILE A 409 4.03 -14.78 -11.31
C ILE A 409 4.17 -16.30 -11.53
N LEU A 410 4.58 -16.71 -12.73
CA LEU A 410 4.99 -18.10 -13.03
C LEU A 410 6.49 -18.26 -12.82
N THR A 411 6.89 -18.95 -11.78
CA THR A 411 8.27 -19.07 -11.31
C THR A 411 8.65 -20.53 -11.03
N ASN A 412 9.95 -20.80 -10.95
CA ASN A 412 10.50 -22.08 -10.47
C ASN A 412 10.48 -22.16 -8.93
N ASN A 413 10.78 -21.08 -8.24
CA ASN A 413 10.81 -21.01 -6.77
C ASN A 413 9.66 -20.14 -6.23
N VAL A 414 8.51 -20.77 -5.94
CA VAL A 414 7.28 -20.09 -5.53
C VAL A 414 7.47 -19.34 -4.21
N ARG A 415 8.08 -20.00 -3.20
CA ARG A 415 8.23 -19.40 -1.86
C ARG A 415 9.09 -18.14 -1.88
N GLU A 416 10.25 -18.23 -2.50
CA GLU A 416 11.18 -17.10 -2.61
C GLU A 416 10.55 -15.94 -3.37
N THR A 417 9.86 -16.21 -4.50
CA THR A 417 9.18 -15.18 -5.28
C THR A 417 8.08 -14.48 -4.46
N GLU A 418 7.26 -15.26 -3.72
CA GLU A 418 6.20 -14.68 -2.88
C GLU A 418 6.78 -13.85 -1.72
N GLN A 419 7.88 -14.29 -1.12
CA GLN A 419 8.55 -13.55 -0.03
C GLN A 419 9.23 -12.27 -0.53
N SER A 420 9.89 -12.32 -1.68
CA SER A 420 10.65 -11.18 -2.23
C SER A 420 9.76 -10.07 -2.78
N TYR A 421 8.62 -10.43 -3.41
CA TYR A 421 7.77 -9.46 -4.11
C TYR A 421 6.41 -9.22 -3.44
N GLY A 422 6.00 -10.00 -2.46
CA GLY A 422 4.65 -9.93 -1.86
C GLY A 422 3.52 -10.26 -2.84
N ILE A 423 3.85 -10.88 -3.98
CA ILE A 423 2.95 -11.16 -5.09
C ILE A 423 2.72 -12.67 -5.19
N LYS A 424 1.47 -13.05 -5.50
CA LYS A 424 1.09 -14.43 -5.70
C LYS A 424 1.93 -15.11 -6.77
N ALA A 425 2.50 -16.28 -6.46
CA ALA A 425 3.29 -17.03 -7.40
C ALA A 425 2.74 -18.44 -7.64
N ARG A 426 3.03 -19.01 -8.78
CA ARG A 426 2.68 -20.41 -9.18
C ARG A 426 3.84 -21.10 -9.86
N ASN A 427 3.94 -22.42 -9.64
CA ASN A 427 5.01 -23.21 -10.24
C ASN A 427 4.81 -23.33 -11.76
N ARG A 428 5.84 -22.89 -12.52
CA ARG A 428 5.85 -22.86 -13.99
C ARG A 428 5.93 -24.26 -14.66
N PHE A 429 6.33 -25.29 -13.95
CA PHE A 429 6.45 -26.65 -14.49
C PHE A 429 5.21 -27.52 -14.25
N ARG A 430 4.26 -27.07 -13.45
CA ARG A 430 3.00 -27.78 -13.20
C ARG A 430 1.95 -27.31 -14.22
N ALA A 431 1.70 -28.12 -15.27
CA ALA A 431 0.80 -27.77 -16.38
C ALA A 431 -0.57 -27.26 -15.90
N LEU A 432 -1.22 -27.93 -14.93
CA LEU A 432 -2.51 -27.48 -14.39
C LEU A 432 -2.43 -26.13 -13.70
N SER A 433 -1.30 -25.81 -13.05
CA SER A 433 -1.05 -24.53 -12.41
C SER A 433 -0.93 -23.40 -13.45
N VAL A 434 -0.21 -23.67 -14.53
CA VAL A 434 -0.04 -22.71 -15.66
C VAL A 434 -1.37 -22.48 -16.35
N ILE A 435 -2.12 -23.55 -16.71
CA ILE A 435 -3.43 -23.44 -17.35
C ILE A 435 -4.40 -22.65 -16.46
N LYS A 436 -4.41 -22.91 -15.16
CA LYS A 436 -5.24 -22.16 -14.21
C LYS A 436 -4.84 -20.69 -14.15
N ALA A 437 -3.55 -20.36 -14.11
CA ALA A 437 -3.08 -18.97 -14.11
C ALA A 437 -3.51 -18.24 -15.38
N VAL A 438 -3.34 -18.85 -16.55
CA VAL A 438 -3.76 -18.28 -17.84
C VAL A 438 -5.29 -18.15 -17.93
N LYS A 439 -6.05 -19.11 -17.41
CA LYS A 439 -7.53 -19.01 -17.38
C LYS A 439 -8.01 -17.86 -16.51
N ASP A 440 -7.38 -17.69 -15.34
CA ASP A 440 -7.80 -16.74 -14.31
C ASP A 440 -7.37 -15.28 -14.63
N CYS A 441 -6.41 -15.06 -15.55
CA CYS A 441 -5.94 -13.72 -15.93
C CYS A 441 -6.77 -13.11 -17.07
N ASP A 442 -6.61 -11.79 -17.25
CA ASP A 442 -7.14 -11.02 -18.37
C ASP A 442 -6.06 -10.85 -19.45
N ALA A 443 -4.79 -10.78 -19.02
CA ALA A 443 -3.63 -10.70 -19.90
C ALA A 443 -2.50 -11.64 -19.46
N LEU A 444 -1.82 -12.27 -20.42
CA LEU A 444 -0.57 -13.00 -20.24
C LEU A 444 0.58 -12.10 -20.70
N LEU A 445 1.49 -11.78 -19.79
CA LEU A 445 2.70 -11.01 -20.04
C LEU A 445 3.92 -11.95 -20.06
N LEU A 446 4.61 -12.02 -21.20
CA LEU A 446 5.89 -12.72 -21.33
C LEU A 446 6.99 -11.66 -21.14
N GLY A 447 7.56 -11.65 -19.91
CA GLY A 447 8.44 -10.57 -19.44
C GLY A 447 9.90 -10.84 -19.72
N GLY A 448 10.51 -10.01 -20.56
CA GLY A 448 11.94 -9.83 -20.74
C GLY A 448 12.75 -11.05 -21.14
N GLY A 449 14.04 -10.86 -21.22
CA GLY A 449 14.98 -11.90 -21.57
C GLY A 449 14.87 -12.40 -23.03
N SER A 450 15.71 -13.36 -23.43
CA SER A 450 15.63 -14.00 -24.76
C SER A 450 14.80 -15.29 -24.67
N LEU A 451 13.49 -15.17 -24.56
CA LEU A 451 12.59 -16.31 -24.36
C LEU A 451 12.37 -17.12 -25.63
N LEU A 452 12.33 -16.43 -26.79
CA LEU A 452 12.09 -17.03 -28.11
C LEU A 452 13.42 -17.22 -28.87
N GLN A 453 14.21 -18.23 -28.44
CA GLN A 453 15.46 -18.64 -29.09
C GLN A 453 15.57 -20.18 -29.05
N ASP A 454 16.26 -20.81 -30.00
CA ASP A 454 16.40 -22.27 -30.08
C ASP A 454 17.84 -22.80 -30.13
N ARG A 455 18.82 -21.90 -29.98
CA ARG A 455 20.25 -22.23 -29.92
C ARG A 455 20.61 -23.06 -28.69
N THR A 456 20.05 -22.71 -27.52
CA THR A 456 20.31 -23.44 -26.28
C THR A 456 19.32 -24.59 -26.05
N SER A 457 18.03 -24.43 -26.39
CA SER A 457 17.00 -25.47 -26.19
C SER A 457 15.75 -25.22 -27.01
N THR A 458 15.42 -26.21 -27.88
CA THR A 458 14.13 -26.24 -28.56
C THR A 458 12.94 -26.42 -27.60
N ARG A 459 13.14 -27.02 -26.42
CA ARG A 459 12.06 -27.19 -25.42
C ARG A 459 11.62 -25.86 -24.83
N SER A 460 12.56 -24.93 -24.62
CA SER A 460 12.27 -23.61 -24.07
C SER A 460 11.36 -22.80 -25.00
N ILE A 461 11.71 -22.69 -26.27
CA ILE A 461 10.88 -21.93 -27.24
C ILE A 461 9.48 -22.53 -27.37
N LEU A 462 9.36 -23.88 -27.38
CA LEU A 462 8.06 -24.54 -27.46
C LEU A 462 7.19 -24.29 -26.24
N TYR A 463 7.78 -24.18 -25.05
CA TYR A 463 7.07 -23.83 -23.82
C TYR A 463 6.39 -22.46 -23.95
N TYR A 464 7.12 -21.41 -24.31
CA TYR A 464 6.55 -20.07 -24.44
C TYR A 464 5.54 -19.97 -25.60
N LEU A 465 5.82 -20.61 -26.74
CA LEU A 465 4.88 -20.65 -27.85
C LEU A 465 3.57 -21.38 -27.48
N SER A 466 3.64 -22.43 -26.66
CA SER A 466 2.44 -23.13 -26.17
C SER A 466 1.61 -22.26 -25.22
N MET A 467 2.26 -21.45 -24.40
CA MET A 467 1.57 -20.49 -23.52
C MET A 467 0.84 -19.40 -24.32
N ILE A 468 1.51 -18.81 -25.32
CA ILE A 468 0.88 -17.83 -26.22
C ILE A 468 -0.35 -18.47 -26.90
N HIS A 469 -0.21 -19.67 -27.43
CA HIS A 469 -1.32 -20.35 -28.09
C HIS A 469 -2.47 -20.65 -27.12
N CYS A 470 -2.18 -21.16 -25.95
CA CYS A 470 -3.18 -21.44 -24.91
C CYS A 470 -3.93 -20.17 -24.48
N ALA A 471 -3.22 -19.07 -24.23
CA ALA A 471 -3.83 -17.80 -23.87
C ALA A 471 -4.74 -17.25 -24.98
N LYS A 472 -4.28 -17.26 -26.24
CA LYS A 472 -5.09 -16.83 -27.39
C LYS A 472 -6.32 -17.71 -27.61
N MET A 473 -6.22 -19.04 -27.40
CA MET A 473 -7.39 -19.95 -27.45
C MET A 473 -8.41 -19.65 -26.35
N MET A 474 -7.98 -19.16 -25.21
CA MET A 474 -8.86 -18.75 -24.10
C MET A 474 -9.34 -17.31 -24.23
N GLY A 475 -9.09 -16.63 -25.35
CA GLY A 475 -9.50 -15.24 -25.58
C GLY A 475 -8.74 -14.22 -24.72
N LYS A 476 -7.55 -14.58 -24.21
CA LYS A 476 -6.74 -13.69 -23.37
C LYS A 476 -5.86 -12.80 -24.24
N ARG A 477 -5.55 -11.61 -23.73
CA ARG A 477 -4.50 -10.76 -24.29
C ARG A 477 -3.14 -11.36 -24.03
N VAL A 478 -2.24 -11.18 -24.98
CA VAL A 478 -0.85 -11.66 -24.87
C VAL A 478 0.09 -10.50 -25.18
N ILE A 479 1.00 -10.25 -24.28
CA ILE A 479 2.01 -9.20 -24.37
C ILE A 479 3.41 -9.81 -24.30
N LEU A 480 4.25 -9.50 -25.27
CA LEU A 480 5.68 -9.68 -25.15
C LEU A 480 6.27 -8.36 -24.64
N TYR A 481 6.86 -8.39 -23.45
CA TYR A 481 7.31 -7.19 -22.73
C TYR A 481 8.84 -7.12 -22.73
N ALA A 482 9.40 -6.19 -23.51
CA ALA A 482 10.84 -5.97 -23.66
C ALA A 482 11.63 -7.25 -23.98
N ASN A 483 11.12 -8.08 -24.89
CA ASN A 483 11.75 -9.35 -25.23
C ASN A 483 12.90 -9.18 -26.21
N GLY A 484 14.00 -9.91 -25.95
CA GLY A 484 14.99 -10.21 -26.98
C GLY A 484 14.54 -11.42 -27.82
N ILE A 485 14.61 -11.31 -29.13
CA ILE A 485 14.25 -12.39 -30.06
C ILE A 485 15.50 -13.00 -30.68
N GLY A 486 15.52 -14.32 -30.72
CA GLY A 486 16.55 -15.09 -31.42
C GLY A 486 17.88 -15.29 -30.68
N PRO A 487 18.86 -15.92 -31.36
CA PRO A 487 18.72 -16.49 -32.69
C PRO A 487 17.74 -17.68 -32.78
N VAL A 488 16.91 -17.71 -33.83
CA VAL A 488 16.02 -18.84 -34.13
C VAL A 488 16.51 -19.50 -35.42
N GLU A 489 17.34 -20.55 -35.25
CA GLU A 489 18.07 -21.18 -36.37
C GLU A 489 17.19 -22.17 -37.18
N LYS A 490 16.25 -22.87 -36.45
CA LYS A 490 15.47 -23.92 -37.10
C LYS A 490 14.29 -23.36 -37.89
N SER A 491 14.23 -23.61 -39.21
CA SER A 491 13.14 -23.14 -40.07
C SER A 491 11.73 -23.45 -39.56
N ARG A 492 11.54 -24.61 -38.92
CA ARG A 492 10.24 -24.98 -38.32
C ARG A 492 9.89 -24.07 -37.16
N ASN A 493 10.87 -23.66 -36.34
CA ASN A 493 10.64 -22.77 -35.22
C ASN A 493 10.44 -21.34 -35.69
N ARG A 494 11.16 -20.85 -36.72
CA ARG A 494 10.89 -19.54 -37.35
C ARG A 494 9.43 -19.43 -37.81
N LYS A 495 8.88 -20.46 -38.48
CA LYS A 495 7.47 -20.50 -38.88
C LYS A 495 6.50 -20.50 -37.68
N ARG A 496 6.86 -21.16 -36.56
CA ARG A 496 6.03 -21.20 -35.33
C ARG A 496 6.05 -19.84 -34.64
N VAL A 497 7.24 -19.22 -34.53
CA VAL A 497 7.41 -17.88 -33.93
C VAL A 497 6.58 -16.86 -34.74
N LYS A 498 6.74 -16.83 -36.07
CA LYS A 498 5.93 -15.96 -36.94
C LYS A 498 4.43 -16.09 -36.63
N ARG A 499 3.88 -17.31 -36.68
CA ARG A 499 2.44 -17.54 -36.43
C ARG A 499 1.97 -17.13 -35.05
N ALA A 500 2.83 -17.24 -34.03
CA ALA A 500 2.53 -16.84 -32.69
C ALA A 500 2.56 -15.32 -32.55
N ILE A 501 3.63 -14.68 -33.01
CA ILE A 501 3.82 -13.22 -32.87
C ILE A 501 2.77 -12.45 -33.72
N ASP A 502 2.37 -12.93 -34.89
CA ASP A 502 1.28 -12.31 -35.68
C ASP A 502 -0.09 -12.28 -34.92
N ARG A 503 -0.21 -13.00 -33.79
CA ARG A 503 -1.44 -13.06 -32.97
C ARG A 503 -1.31 -12.38 -31.61
N VAL A 504 -0.12 -11.94 -31.26
CA VAL A 504 0.16 -11.23 -29.99
C VAL A 504 -0.41 -9.82 -30.08
N ASP A 505 -0.96 -9.32 -28.98
CA ASP A 505 -1.67 -8.04 -28.96
C ASP A 505 -0.71 -6.85 -28.86
N LEU A 506 0.42 -7.04 -28.17
CA LEU A 506 1.49 -6.04 -28.04
C LEU A 506 2.85 -6.75 -27.98
N VAL A 507 3.80 -6.25 -28.75
CA VAL A 507 5.20 -6.70 -28.72
C VAL A 507 6.10 -5.51 -28.46
N THR A 508 6.76 -5.46 -27.33
CA THR A 508 7.87 -4.55 -27.10
C THR A 508 9.18 -5.35 -27.12
N LEU A 509 10.17 -4.82 -27.80
CA LEU A 509 11.47 -5.44 -28.03
C LEU A 509 12.55 -4.56 -27.41
N ARG A 510 13.50 -5.18 -26.72
CA ARG A 510 14.54 -4.45 -26.01
C ARG A 510 15.68 -3.94 -26.89
N ASP A 511 15.78 -4.42 -28.15
CA ASP A 511 16.84 -4.08 -29.09
C ASP A 511 16.36 -4.13 -30.55
N ARG A 512 17.06 -3.41 -31.46
CA ARG A 512 16.75 -3.35 -32.86
C ARG A 512 17.01 -4.69 -33.59
N ALA A 513 18.00 -5.45 -33.15
CA ALA A 513 18.35 -6.75 -33.75
C ALA A 513 17.19 -7.74 -33.61
N SER A 514 16.46 -7.70 -32.49
CA SER A 514 15.23 -8.48 -32.29
C SER A 514 14.14 -8.13 -33.30
N ALA A 515 13.98 -6.85 -33.65
CA ALA A 515 13.02 -6.41 -34.66
C ALA A 515 13.43 -6.88 -36.06
N GLU A 516 14.71 -6.84 -36.38
CA GLU A 516 15.26 -7.34 -37.64
C GLU A 516 15.04 -8.85 -37.78
N GLU A 517 15.31 -9.63 -36.73
CA GLU A 517 15.07 -11.07 -36.69
C GLU A 517 13.59 -11.41 -36.98
N LEU A 518 12.63 -10.66 -36.37
CA LEU A 518 11.20 -10.83 -36.66
C LEU A 518 10.84 -10.47 -38.06
N ARG A 519 11.42 -9.41 -38.61
CA ARG A 519 11.22 -8.99 -40.05
C ARG A 519 11.72 -10.05 -41.01
N GLU A 520 12.89 -10.63 -40.78
CA GLU A 520 13.44 -11.73 -41.55
C GLU A 520 12.59 -13.01 -41.47
N MET A 521 11.91 -13.24 -40.34
CA MET A 521 10.92 -14.32 -40.23
C MET A 521 9.63 -14.04 -41.00
N GLY A 522 9.45 -12.82 -41.50
CA GLY A 522 8.26 -12.36 -42.23
C GLY A 522 7.06 -12.10 -41.28
N VAL A 523 7.29 -11.71 -40.04
CA VAL A 523 6.23 -11.28 -39.12
C VAL A 523 5.57 -10.01 -39.63
N THR A 524 4.23 -9.94 -39.52
CA THR A 524 3.40 -8.84 -40.04
C THR A 524 2.55 -8.15 -38.98
N ASN A 525 2.79 -8.45 -37.70
CA ASN A 525 2.08 -7.82 -36.57
C ASN A 525 2.35 -6.29 -36.59
N PRO A 526 1.30 -5.44 -36.61
CA PRO A 526 1.47 -3.98 -36.60
C PRO A 526 1.87 -3.40 -35.23
N ASN A 527 1.67 -4.14 -34.13
CA ASN A 527 1.89 -3.65 -32.77
C ASN A 527 3.26 -4.09 -32.22
N ILE A 528 4.32 -3.86 -33.04
CA ILE A 528 5.71 -4.13 -32.64
C ILE A 528 6.43 -2.81 -32.40
N HIS A 529 6.96 -2.63 -31.23
CA HIS A 529 7.68 -1.42 -30.79
C HIS A 529 9.09 -1.79 -30.30
N VAL A 530 10.10 -1.08 -30.76
CA VAL A 530 11.45 -1.19 -30.23
C VAL A 530 11.55 -0.20 -29.06
N THR A 531 11.88 -0.73 -27.88
CA THR A 531 12.03 0.01 -26.63
C THR A 531 13.45 -0.23 -26.08
N ALA A 532 13.60 -0.46 -24.78
CA ALA A 532 14.86 -0.90 -24.18
C ALA A 532 14.60 -1.92 -23.07
N ASP A 533 15.68 -2.50 -22.54
CA ASP A 533 15.57 -3.43 -21.40
C ASP A 533 14.97 -2.71 -20.17
N PRO A 534 13.96 -3.28 -19.51
CA PRO A 534 13.28 -2.64 -18.37
C PRO A 534 14.20 -2.29 -17.21
N VAL A 535 15.33 -2.95 -17.09
CA VAL A 535 16.35 -2.71 -16.05
C VAL A 535 16.80 -1.25 -16.01
N PHE A 536 16.70 -0.51 -17.13
CA PHE A 536 17.02 0.92 -17.16
C PHE A 536 16.05 1.78 -16.32
N CYS A 537 14.91 1.26 -15.90
CA CYS A 537 13.98 1.91 -14.97
C CYS A 537 14.25 1.57 -13.48
N LEU A 538 15.27 0.75 -13.19
CA LEU A 538 15.62 0.41 -11.80
C LEU A 538 16.65 1.38 -11.22
N ASP A 539 16.53 1.62 -9.92
CA ASP A 539 17.55 2.28 -9.13
C ASP A 539 18.41 1.23 -8.43
N PRO A 540 19.73 1.46 -8.29
CA PRO A 540 20.62 0.54 -7.59
C PRO A 540 20.29 0.49 -6.10
N ALA A 541 20.81 -0.51 -5.40
CA ALA A 541 20.81 -0.53 -3.94
C ALA A 541 21.58 0.69 -3.38
N PRO A 542 21.22 1.17 -2.17
CA PRO A 542 21.95 2.27 -1.50
C PRO A 542 23.46 2.02 -1.40
N ASP A 543 24.22 3.11 -1.40
CA ASP A 543 25.69 3.07 -1.41
C ASP A 543 26.26 2.28 -0.23
N GLU A 544 25.65 2.38 0.95
CA GLU A 544 26.08 1.68 2.16
C GLU A 544 26.02 0.15 1.99
N ILE A 545 25.00 -0.33 1.29
CA ILE A 545 24.86 -1.77 0.99
C ILE A 545 25.95 -2.21 0.01
N SER A 546 26.18 -1.43 -1.03
CA SER A 546 27.22 -1.72 -2.03
C SER A 546 28.63 -1.74 -1.40
N ILE A 547 28.92 -0.80 -0.51
CA ILE A 547 30.16 -0.74 0.27
C ILE A 547 30.30 -2.00 1.15
N SER A 548 29.27 -2.34 1.92
CA SER A 548 29.28 -3.54 2.77
C SER A 548 29.51 -4.83 1.97
N LEU A 549 29.00 -4.91 0.74
CA LEU A 549 29.20 -6.07 -0.13
C LEU A 549 30.64 -6.16 -0.67
N LEU A 550 31.27 -5.02 -1.01
CA LEU A 550 32.67 -4.95 -1.39
C LEU A 550 33.57 -5.41 -0.24
N GLU A 551 33.34 -4.92 0.98
CA GLU A 551 34.03 -5.34 2.19
C GLU A 551 33.87 -6.83 2.48
N LYS A 552 32.68 -7.40 2.31
CA LYS A 552 32.42 -8.85 2.43
C LYS A 552 33.18 -9.66 1.38
N ALA A 553 33.39 -9.11 0.21
CA ALA A 553 34.26 -9.72 -0.81
C ALA A 553 35.76 -9.60 -0.50
N GLY A 554 36.10 -8.84 0.54
CA GLY A 554 37.51 -8.55 0.94
C GLY A 554 38.14 -7.39 0.20
N LEU A 555 37.34 -6.60 -0.53
CA LEU A 555 37.82 -5.46 -1.31
C LEU A 555 37.56 -4.15 -0.55
N ASP A 556 38.59 -3.29 -0.44
CA ASP A 556 38.40 -1.93 0.09
C ASP A 556 37.48 -1.13 -0.88
N ALA A 557 36.39 -0.60 -0.36
CA ALA A 557 35.39 0.14 -1.12
C ALA A 557 35.95 1.41 -1.84
N ASN A 558 37.08 1.93 -1.40
CA ASN A 558 37.78 3.06 -2.04
C ASN A 558 38.75 2.63 -3.15
N SER A 559 39.00 1.34 -3.31
CA SER A 559 39.86 0.84 -4.36
C SER A 559 39.26 1.00 -5.75
N SER A 560 40.08 1.38 -6.71
CA SER A 560 39.69 1.29 -8.12
C SER A 560 39.65 -0.17 -8.55
N PHE A 561 38.58 -0.65 -9.18
CA PHE A 561 38.49 -2.05 -9.59
C PHE A 561 37.80 -2.24 -10.95
N VAL A 562 38.12 -3.36 -11.59
CA VAL A 562 37.38 -3.89 -12.75
C VAL A 562 36.44 -4.99 -12.27
N ALA A 563 35.15 -4.83 -12.62
CA ALA A 563 34.13 -5.87 -12.39
C ALA A 563 34.15 -6.89 -13.53
N VAL A 564 34.39 -8.16 -13.22
CA VAL A 564 34.55 -9.22 -14.20
C VAL A 564 33.41 -10.22 -14.08
N SER A 565 32.73 -10.54 -15.21
CA SER A 565 31.68 -11.55 -15.23
C SER A 565 31.90 -12.54 -16.38
N VAL A 566 32.31 -13.77 -16.03
CA VAL A 566 32.58 -14.86 -16.96
C VAL A 566 31.61 -16.02 -16.76
N ARG A 567 31.44 -16.84 -17.77
CA ARG A 567 30.61 -18.05 -17.73
C ARG A 567 31.28 -19.20 -18.47
N LYS A 568 30.86 -20.41 -18.13
CA LYS A 568 31.28 -21.60 -18.88
C LYS A 568 30.76 -21.58 -20.31
N TRP A 569 31.64 -21.81 -21.27
CA TRP A 569 31.34 -21.91 -22.69
C TRP A 569 32.10 -23.10 -23.32
N PRO A 570 31.55 -23.82 -24.32
CA PRO A 570 32.28 -24.91 -24.98
C PRO A 570 33.60 -24.43 -25.58
N GLY A 571 34.70 -25.17 -25.33
CA GLY A 571 36.04 -24.85 -25.87
C GLY A 571 36.81 -23.75 -25.10
N SER A 572 36.34 -23.31 -23.92
CA SER A 572 36.88 -22.16 -23.19
C SER A 572 38.14 -22.43 -22.33
N GLU A 573 38.78 -23.60 -22.38
CA GLU A 573 39.96 -23.85 -21.54
C GLU A 573 41.16 -22.93 -21.85
N ARG A 574 41.44 -22.65 -23.13
CA ARG A 574 42.45 -21.68 -23.54
C ARG A 574 42.01 -20.25 -23.13
N PHE A 575 40.74 -19.91 -23.31
CA PHE A 575 40.18 -18.62 -22.95
C PHE A 575 40.42 -18.28 -21.48
N PHE A 576 40.25 -19.23 -20.54
CA PHE A 576 40.44 -18.94 -19.11
C PHE A 576 41.84 -18.52 -18.77
N LYS A 577 42.87 -19.10 -19.41
CA LYS A 577 44.25 -18.72 -19.20
C LYS A 577 44.61 -17.34 -19.77
N GLU A 578 44.16 -17.08 -21.00
CA GLU A 578 44.38 -15.78 -21.64
C GLU A 578 43.60 -14.67 -20.91
N MET A 579 42.40 -14.97 -20.41
CA MET A 579 41.58 -14.06 -19.62
C MET A 579 42.23 -13.73 -18.27
N ALA A 580 42.83 -14.73 -17.59
CA ALA A 580 43.59 -14.54 -16.37
C ALA A 580 44.76 -13.58 -16.58
N ALA A 581 45.56 -13.82 -17.62
CA ALA A 581 46.70 -12.95 -17.96
C ALA A 581 46.25 -11.53 -18.38
N PHE A 582 45.04 -11.38 -18.96
CA PHE A 582 44.48 -10.06 -19.24
C PHE A 582 44.01 -9.35 -17.97
N CYS A 583 43.39 -10.07 -17.01
CA CYS A 583 43.08 -9.51 -15.69
C CYS A 583 44.35 -9.06 -14.93
N ASP A 584 45.41 -9.86 -14.98
CA ASP A 584 46.72 -9.50 -14.39
C ASP A 584 47.31 -8.22 -15.02
N TYR A 585 47.17 -8.09 -16.35
CA TYR A 585 47.58 -6.87 -17.08
C TYR A 585 46.81 -5.64 -16.57
N LEU A 586 45.48 -5.72 -16.46
CA LEU A 586 44.64 -4.60 -15.99
C LEU A 586 45.05 -4.17 -14.56
N ARG A 587 45.31 -5.14 -13.70
CA ARG A 587 45.77 -4.89 -12.34
C ARG A 587 47.12 -4.18 -12.30
N ARG A 588 48.11 -4.72 -13.01
CA ARG A 588 49.51 -4.19 -13.01
C ARG A 588 49.61 -2.81 -13.68
N THR A 589 48.90 -2.62 -14.80
CA THR A 589 49.05 -1.42 -15.62
C THR A 589 48.23 -0.26 -15.10
N TYR A 590 46.98 -0.52 -14.63
CA TYR A 590 46.04 0.53 -14.24
C TYR A 590 45.81 0.59 -12.73
N ASN A 591 46.48 -0.22 -11.96
CA ASN A 591 46.28 -0.33 -10.50
C ASN A 591 44.82 -0.54 -10.13
N MET A 592 44.11 -1.41 -10.89
CA MET A 592 42.74 -1.76 -10.67
C MET A 592 42.65 -3.15 -10.03
N GLU A 593 41.98 -3.26 -8.87
CA GLU A 593 41.67 -4.54 -8.28
C GLU A 593 40.73 -5.33 -9.20
N VAL A 594 40.77 -6.68 -9.14
CA VAL A 594 39.90 -7.54 -9.97
C VAL A 594 38.82 -8.15 -9.10
N LEU A 595 37.56 -7.77 -9.34
CA LEU A 595 36.42 -8.29 -8.63
C LEU A 595 35.54 -9.13 -9.57
N PHE A 596 35.40 -10.43 -9.30
CA PHE A 596 34.49 -11.30 -10.04
C PHE A 596 33.07 -11.22 -9.50
N LEU A 597 32.09 -11.07 -10.38
CA LEU A 597 30.66 -11.02 -10.08
C LEU A 597 29.94 -12.24 -10.67
N LEU A 598 29.21 -12.96 -9.83
CA LEU A 598 28.45 -14.14 -10.22
C LEU A 598 27.01 -13.73 -10.58
N MET A 599 26.71 -13.51 -11.84
CA MET A 599 25.36 -13.15 -12.31
C MET A 599 24.35 -14.31 -12.22
N GLN A 600 24.86 -15.53 -12.24
CA GLN A 600 24.11 -16.76 -11.98
C GLN A 600 25.05 -17.74 -11.25
N PRO A 601 25.10 -17.71 -9.91
CA PRO A 601 26.13 -18.37 -9.10
C PRO A 601 26.36 -19.85 -9.47
N ASP A 602 25.29 -20.64 -9.62
CA ASP A 602 25.38 -22.06 -9.93
C ASP A 602 26.05 -22.38 -11.28
N LYS A 603 26.06 -21.42 -12.21
CA LYS A 603 26.65 -21.59 -13.56
C LYS A 603 27.97 -20.86 -13.75
N ASP A 604 28.19 -19.81 -12.98
CA ASP A 604 29.33 -18.91 -13.21
C ASP A 604 30.52 -19.25 -12.28
N ARG A 605 30.26 -19.87 -11.12
CA ARG A 605 31.28 -20.17 -10.10
C ARG A 605 32.45 -20.99 -10.65
N GLU A 606 32.18 -22.07 -11.41
CA GLU A 606 33.23 -22.94 -11.97
C GLU A 606 34.14 -22.16 -12.95
N ALA A 607 33.58 -21.37 -13.85
CA ALA A 607 34.33 -20.58 -14.82
C ALA A 607 35.15 -19.49 -14.12
N THR A 608 34.56 -18.81 -13.17
CA THR A 608 35.22 -17.79 -12.34
C THR A 608 36.42 -18.38 -11.59
N GLN A 609 36.26 -19.56 -10.98
CA GLN A 609 37.35 -20.20 -10.24
C GLN A 609 38.50 -20.61 -11.18
N LYS A 610 38.20 -21.11 -12.39
CA LYS A 610 39.26 -21.47 -13.38
C LYS A 610 40.07 -20.23 -13.82
N VAL A 611 39.48 -19.06 -14.00
CA VAL A 611 40.20 -17.84 -14.31
C VAL A 611 41.05 -17.41 -13.12
N ARG A 612 40.51 -17.39 -11.91
CA ARG A 612 41.21 -17.03 -10.68
C ARG A 612 42.42 -17.91 -10.38
N ASP A 613 42.25 -19.23 -10.58
CA ASP A 613 43.33 -20.23 -10.36
C ASP A 613 44.48 -20.03 -11.38
N ALA A 614 44.19 -19.44 -12.54
CA ALA A 614 45.18 -19.16 -13.58
C ALA A 614 45.84 -17.74 -13.48
N MET A 615 45.29 -16.86 -12.64
CA MET A 615 45.86 -15.53 -12.38
C MET A 615 47.12 -15.63 -11.53
N GLU A 616 48.07 -14.76 -11.80
CA GLU A 616 49.29 -14.53 -10.98
C GLU A 616 49.04 -13.49 -9.88
N GLU A 617 48.15 -12.55 -10.14
CA GLU A 617 47.79 -11.44 -9.24
C GLU A 617 46.58 -11.83 -8.34
N PRO A 618 46.49 -11.26 -7.13
CA PRO A 618 45.33 -11.41 -6.27
C PRO A 618 44.05 -10.95 -6.95
N SER A 619 42.92 -11.65 -6.67
CA SER A 619 41.60 -11.28 -7.15
C SER A 619 40.52 -11.59 -6.10
N TYR A 620 39.43 -10.88 -6.19
CA TYR A 620 38.28 -10.96 -5.28
C TYR A 620 37.09 -11.58 -5.97
N VAL A 621 36.18 -12.16 -5.23
CA VAL A 621 34.91 -12.68 -5.75
C VAL A 621 33.77 -12.34 -4.81
N LEU A 622 32.69 -11.80 -5.36
CA LEU A 622 31.45 -11.58 -4.63
C LEU A 622 30.61 -12.88 -4.70
N ASP A 623 30.84 -13.79 -3.74
CA ASP A 623 30.14 -15.09 -3.63
C ASP A 623 29.23 -15.12 -2.40
N VAL A 624 28.43 -14.09 -2.22
CA VAL A 624 27.34 -14.02 -1.25
C VAL A 624 26.00 -13.84 -2.00
N PRO A 625 24.87 -14.30 -1.42
CA PRO A 625 23.58 -14.03 -2.03
C PRO A 625 23.36 -12.53 -2.19
N CYS A 626 23.14 -12.09 -3.43
CA CYS A 626 22.88 -10.70 -3.78
C CYS A 626 21.63 -10.60 -4.65
N SER A 627 20.84 -9.58 -4.40
CA SER A 627 19.75 -9.17 -5.31
C SER A 627 20.33 -8.50 -6.56
N ALA A 628 19.51 -8.34 -7.57
CA ALA A 628 19.88 -7.63 -8.80
C ALA A 628 20.29 -6.16 -8.54
N LEU A 629 19.57 -5.47 -7.63
CA LEU A 629 19.87 -4.09 -7.27
C LEU A 629 21.21 -3.94 -6.54
N GLU A 630 21.55 -4.90 -5.70
CA GLU A 630 22.83 -4.95 -4.99
C GLU A 630 23.98 -5.18 -5.96
N LEU A 631 23.84 -6.12 -6.90
CA LEU A 631 24.84 -6.32 -7.96
C LEU A 631 24.98 -5.08 -8.85
N MET A 632 23.89 -4.41 -9.18
CA MET A 632 23.91 -3.15 -9.92
C MET A 632 24.64 -2.04 -9.15
N GLY A 633 24.38 -1.91 -7.84
CA GLY A 633 25.07 -0.96 -6.98
C GLY A 633 26.58 -1.21 -6.88
N VAL A 634 27.00 -2.47 -6.73
CA VAL A 634 28.43 -2.87 -6.74
C VAL A 634 29.06 -2.55 -8.10
N LEU A 635 28.39 -2.88 -9.21
CA LEU A 635 28.85 -2.51 -10.58
C LEU A 635 29.01 -1.01 -10.75
N GLY A 636 28.12 -0.21 -10.16
CA GLY A 636 28.18 1.25 -10.20
C GLY A 636 29.45 1.86 -9.54
N LYS A 637 30.13 1.11 -8.69
CA LYS A 637 31.42 1.51 -8.06
C LYS A 637 32.64 1.09 -8.88
N ALA A 638 32.46 0.23 -9.90
CA ALA A 638 33.56 -0.23 -10.73
C ALA A 638 34.04 0.88 -11.68
N LYS A 639 35.33 0.89 -11.99
CA LYS A 639 35.88 1.73 -13.02
C LYS A 639 35.67 1.17 -14.43
N LEU A 640 35.61 -0.14 -14.57
CA LEU A 640 35.42 -0.83 -15.84
C LEU A 640 34.61 -2.11 -15.59
N CYS A 641 33.73 -2.47 -16.51
CA CYS A 641 33.04 -3.76 -16.53
C CYS A 641 33.53 -4.61 -17.70
N LEU A 642 34.08 -5.77 -17.41
CA LEU A 642 34.57 -6.76 -18.37
C LEU A 642 33.66 -8.00 -18.31
N ALA A 643 32.76 -8.21 -19.28
CA ALA A 643 31.73 -9.20 -19.11
C ALA A 643 31.36 -10.00 -20.36
N MET A 644 31.12 -11.33 -20.14
CA MET A 644 30.40 -12.19 -21.07
C MET A 644 28.88 -12.05 -20.89
N ARG A 645 28.41 -11.88 -19.65
CA ARG A 645 26.99 -11.83 -19.32
C ARG A 645 26.35 -10.54 -19.78
N LEU A 646 25.34 -10.64 -20.66
CA LEU A 646 24.64 -9.48 -21.20
C LEU A 646 24.09 -8.54 -20.11
N HIS A 647 23.48 -9.09 -19.06
CA HIS A 647 22.95 -8.26 -17.98
C HIS A 647 24.03 -7.60 -17.12
N ALA A 648 25.25 -8.12 -17.06
CA ALA A 648 26.36 -7.39 -16.44
C ALA A 648 26.69 -6.11 -17.25
N LEU A 649 26.66 -6.21 -18.60
CA LEU A 649 26.82 -5.05 -19.49
C LEU A 649 25.64 -4.07 -19.36
N ILE A 650 24.39 -4.58 -19.24
CA ILE A 650 23.19 -3.76 -19.04
C ILE A 650 23.26 -3.01 -17.71
N PHE A 651 23.63 -3.68 -16.62
CA PHE A 651 23.76 -3.05 -15.31
C PHE A 651 24.85 -1.98 -15.31
N ALA A 652 26.01 -2.27 -15.93
CA ALA A 652 27.09 -1.30 -16.09
C ALA A 652 26.62 -0.09 -16.93
N ALA A 653 25.91 -0.32 -18.02
CA ALA A 653 25.35 0.75 -18.84
C ALA A 653 24.34 1.61 -18.06
N ARG A 654 23.44 1.00 -17.28
CA ARG A 654 22.53 1.75 -16.40
C ARG A 654 23.29 2.64 -15.40
N MET A 655 24.42 2.15 -14.90
CA MET A 655 25.28 2.87 -13.94
C MET A 655 26.31 3.79 -14.62
N ALA A 656 26.27 3.93 -15.93
CA ALA A 656 27.20 4.71 -16.74
C ALA A 656 28.68 4.30 -16.54
N VAL A 657 28.94 3.03 -16.25
CA VAL A 657 30.27 2.45 -16.14
C VAL A 657 30.70 1.97 -17.53
N PRO A 658 31.88 2.35 -18.05
CA PRO A 658 32.40 1.85 -19.33
C PRO A 658 32.46 0.34 -19.35
N VAL A 659 32.15 -0.25 -20.49
CA VAL A 659 32.14 -1.70 -20.66
C VAL A 659 33.11 -2.17 -21.75
N LEU A 660 33.69 -3.33 -21.51
CA LEU A 660 34.46 -4.06 -22.49
C LEU A 660 33.86 -5.45 -22.63
N GLY A 661 33.16 -5.73 -23.71
CA GLY A 661 32.36 -6.93 -23.84
C GLY A 661 33.16 -8.12 -24.38
N LEU A 662 32.92 -9.30 -23.83
CA LEU A 662 33.47 -10.59 -24.28
C LEU A 662 32.39 -11.31 -25.12
N VAL A 663 32.55 -11.32 -26.45
CA VAL A 663 31.55 -11.85 -27.38
C VAL A 663 31.58 -13.39 -27.38
N TYR A 664 30.47 -13.99 -27.05
CA TYR A 664 30.22 -15.42 -27.15
C TYR A 664 28.91 -15.71 -27.91
N ASP A 665 28.11 -14.68 -28.11
CA ASP A 665 26.78 -14.73 -28.72
C ASP A 665 26.51 -13.40 -29.44
N PRO A 666 25.89 -13.40 -30.64
CA PRO A 666 25.63 -12.18 -31.40
C PRO A 666 24.92 -11.09 -30.64
N LYS A 667 24.07 -11.45 -29.63
CA LYS A 667 23.39 -10.46 -28.81
C LYS A 667 24.33 -9.56 -27.98
N VAL A 668 25.51 -10.07 -27.59
CA VAL A 668 26.51 -9.28 -26.88
C VAL A 668 27.12 -8.27 -27.82
N GLU A 669 27.48 -8.71 -29.04
CA GLU A 669 28.04 -7.85 -30.08
C GLU A 669 27.06 -6.76 -30.47
N ASN A 670 25.80 -7.12 -30.76
CA ASN A 670 24.75 -6.17 -31.13
C ASN A 670 24.55 -5.11 -30.01
N TYR A 671 24.57 -5.55 -28.74
CA TYR A 671 24.41 -4.64 -27.60
C TYR A 671 25.59 -3.68 -27.43
N LEU A 672 26.83 -4.17 -27.64
CA LEU A 672 28.02 -3.32 -27.63
C LEU A 672 27.97 -2.27 -28.75
N CYS A 673 27.51 -2.65 -29.96
CA CYS A 673 27.28 -1.72 -31.05
C CYS A 673 26.24 -0.64 -30.70
N GLU A 674 25.14 -1.03 -30.02
CA GLU A 674 24.11 -0.08 -29.56
C GLU A 674 24.66 0.90 -28.51
N LEU A 675 25.51 0.43 -27.61
CA LEU A 675 26.18 1.26 -26.61
C LEU A 675 27.36 2.07 -27.19
N GLU A 676 27.80 1.78 -28.43
CA GLU A 676 29.02 2.33 -29.03
C GLU A 676 30.26 2.04 -28.16
N MET A 677 30.34 0.83 -27.60
CA MET A 677 31.40 0.37 -26.73
C MET A 677 32.25 -0.73 -27.39
N PRO A 678 33.53 -0.82 -27.02
CA PRO A 678 34.42 -1.79 -27.62
C PRO A 678 34.16 -3.22 -27.17
N SER A 679 34.50 -4.19 -28.03
CA SER A 679 34.62 -5.61 -27.70
C SER A 679 36.07 -5.94 -27.34
N ALA A 680 36.23 -6.82 -26.31
CA ALA A 680 37.51 -7.46 -26.00
C ALA A 680 37.83 -8.65 -26.92
N GLY A 681 36.94 -8.97 -27.86
CA GLY A 681 37.10 -10.09 -28.80
C GLY A 681 36.12 -11.23 -28.56
N ASP A 682 36.19 -12.22 -29.46
CA ASP A 682 35.38 -13.45 -29.38
C ASP A 682 35.98 -14.47 -28.42
N VAL A 683 35.14 -15.04 -27.56
CA VAL A 683 35.56 -16.03 -26.55
C VAL A 683 36.11 -17.32 -27.16
N SER A 684 35.65 -17.69 -28.36
CA SER A 684 36.10 -18.90 -29.05
C SER A 684 37.50 -18.78 -29.65
N ASP A 685 37.93 -17.55 -29.95
CA ASP A 685 39.25 -17.22 -30.48
C ASP A 685 39.84 -15.97 -29.76
N PHE A 686 39.78 -16.00 -28.44
CA PHE A 686 40.20 -14.84 -27.61
C PHE A 686 41.69 -14.55 -27.76
N ASN A 687 42.00 -13.33 -28.19
CA ASN A 687 43.33 -12.79 -28.34
C ASN A 687 43.59 -11.74 -27.25
N ARG A 688 44.48 -12.06 -26.32
CA ARG A 688 44.82 -11.19 -25.20
C ARG A 688 45.41 -9.84 -25.66
N GLU A 689 46.27 -9.84 -26.67
CA GLU A 689 46.90 -8.62 -27.18
C GLU A 689 45.89 -7.65 -27.78
N PHE A 690 44.90 -8.21 -28.49
CA PHE A 690 43.77 -7.42 -28.99
C PHE A 690 42.94 -6.83 -27.83
N ALA A 691 42.62 -7.64 -26.79
CA ALA A 691 41.88 -7.19 -25.63
C ALA A 691 42.66 -6.08 -24.86
N ILE A 692 43.98 -6.21 -24.73
CA ILE A 692 44.87 -5.17 -24.17
C ILE A 692 44.77 -3.89 -25.00
N CYS A 693 44.93 -3.96 -26.30
CA CYS A 693 44.80 -2.78 -27.16
C CYS A 693 43.47 -2.05 -26.97
N LYS A 694 42.36 -2.80 -26.88
CA LYS A 694 41.04 -2.20 -26.66
C LYS A 694 40.84 -1.61 -25.26
N ALA A 695 41.47 -2.21 -24.24
CA ALA A 695 41.48 -1.66 -22.90
C ALA A 695 42.31 -0.36 -22.84
N ASP A 696 43.47 -0.34 -23.49
CA ASP A 696 44.34 0.83 -23.57
C ASP A 696 43.68 2.00 -24.31
N GLU A 697 43.02 1.73 -25.46
CA GLU A 697 42.19 2.71 -26.18
C GLU A 697 41.11 3.31 -25.27
N LEU A 698 40.38 2.46 -24.54
CA LEU A 698 39.32 2.90 -23.64
C LEU A 698 39.87 3.72 -22.49
N MET A 699 40.96 3.28 -21.87
CA MET A 699 41.55 3.95 -20.71
C MET A 699 42.23 5.27 -21.10
N ALA A 700 42.75 5.39 -22.33
CA ALA A 700 43.34 6.63 -22.85
C ALA A 700 42.30 7.75 -23.03
N ASP A 701 41.03 7.41 -23.32
CA ASP A 701 39.96 8.38 -23.51
C ASP A 701 38.78 8.09 -22.57
N TYR A 702 39.10 7.72 -21.32
CA TYR A 702 38.14 7.21 -20.32
C TYR A 702 36.95 8.14 -20.10
N ASP A 703 37.21 9.45 -19.97
CA ASP A 703 36.15 10.43 -19.68
C ASP A 703 35.13 10.55 -20.85
N ALA A 704 35.61 10.41 -22.09
CA ALA A 704 34.73 10.39 -23.25
C ALA A 704 33.82 9.13 -23.27
N TYR A 705 34.39 7.96 -22.90
CA TYR A 705 33.60 6.73 -22.76
C TYR A 705 32.59 6.82 -21.62
N VAL A 706 32.93 7.41 -20.48
CA VAL A 706 31.96 7.66 -19.38
C VAL A 706 30.87 8.62 -19.84
N ALA A 707 31.19 9.70 -20.55
CA ALA A 707 30.20 10.65 -21.06
C ALA A 707 29.24 9.98 -22.02
N ARG A 708 29.76 9.15 -22.94
CA ARG A 708 28.95 8.34 -23.89
C ARG A 708 28.02 7.38 -23.15
N MET A 709 28.53 6.67 -22.14
CA MET A 709 27.70 5.75 -21.35
C MET A 709 26.59 6.47 -20.60
N ARG A 710 26.84 7.67 -20.09
CA ARG A 710 25.79 8.50 -19.44
C ARG A 710 24.70 8.92 -20.42
N GLU A 711 25.09 9.31 -21.64
CA GLU A 711 24.15 9.66 -22.69
C GLU A 711 23.28 8.45 -23.09
N LYS A 712 23.92 7.31 -23.38
CA LYS A 712 23.23 6.06 -23.73
C LYS A 712 22.33 5.56 -22.61
N SER A 713 22.75 5.64 -21.34
CA SER A 713 21.92 5.29 -20.20
C SER A 713 20.64 6.13 -20.14
N ARG A 714 20.71 7.44 -20.41
CA ARG A 714 19.53 8.31 -20.46
C ARG A 714 18.60 7.97 -21.61
N GLU A 715 19.14 7.79 -22.83
CA GLU A 715 18.35 7.40 -23.99
C GLU A 715 17.60 6.08 -23.76
N LEU A 716 18.30 5.07 -23.23
CA LEU A 716 17.73 3.76 -22.97
C LEU A 716 16.72 3.77 -21.80
N SER A 717 16.91 4.65 -20.79
CA SER A 717 15.92 4.81 -19.71
C SER A 717 14.61 5.36 -20.25
N VAL A 718 14.65 6.41 -21.08
CA VAL A 718 13.44 6.97 -21.73
C VAL A 718 12.75 5.95 -22.64
N ALA A 719 13.53 5.15 -23.37
CA ALA A 719 12.99 4.08 -24.22
C ALA A 719 12.38 2.93 -23.38
N ALA A 720 12.97 2.60 -22.23
CA ALA A 720 12.47 1.56 -21.32
C ALA A 720 11.12 1.92 -20.68
N GLU A 721 10.89 3.19 -20.34
CA GLU A 721 9.59 3.67 -19.82
C GLU A 721 8.43 3.45 -20.80
N GLN A 722 8.71 3.38 -22.12
CA GLN A 722 7.66 3.12 -23.11
C GLN A 722 7.02 1.74 -22.98
N ASN A 723 7.73 0.75 -22.39
CA ASN A 723 7.18 -0.58 -22.16
C ASN A 723 5.92 -0.54 -21.29
N GLU A 724 5.97 0.20 -20.19
CA GLU A 724 4.85 0.37 -19.28
C GLU A 724 3.71 1.16 -19.93
N LYS A 725 4.02 2.31 -20.53
CA LYS A 725 3.02 3.16 -21.19
C LYS A 725 2.23 2.41 -22.26
N LEU A 726 2.90 1.65 -23.10
CA LEU A 726 2.26 0.83 -24.14
C LEU A 726 1.40 -0.29 -23.55
N LEU A 727 1.85 -0.91 -22.47
CA LEU A 727 1.07 -1.94 -21.76
C LEU A 727 -0.20 -1.36 -21.14
N LEU A 728 -0.10 -0.23 -20.43
CA LEU A 728 -1.25 0.41 -19.79
C LEU A 728 -2.28 0.88 -20.81
N ASN A 729 -1.85 1.52 -21.91
CA ASN A 729 -2.72 1.91 -23.01
C ASN A 729 -3.49 0.70 -23.59
N LEU A 730 -2.80 -0.42 -23.83
CA LEU A 730 -3.45 -1.64 -24.29
C LEU A 730 -4.52 -2.14 -23.30
N LEU A 731 -4.28 -2.05 -21.99
CA LEU A 731 -5.24 -2.48 -20.96
C LEU A 731 -6.48 -1.57 -20.95
N GLU A 732 -6.30 -0.26 -21.08
CA GLU A 732 -7.38 0.73 -21.07
C GLU A 732 -8.31 0.64 -22.28
N GLU A 733 -7.78 0.36 -23.48
CA GLU A 733 -8.58 0.21 -24.72
C GLU A 733 -9.68 -0.87 -24.62
N SER A 734 -9.76 -1.59 -23.50
CA SER A 734 -10.71 -2.69 -23.27
C SER A 734 -11.87 -2.35 -22.34
N CYS A 735 -11.87 -1.20 -21.76
CA CYS A 735 -12.95 -0.71 -20.90
C CYS A 735 -13.93 0.15 -21.66
#